data_5732e9d9ffdc6197a0313f8456dc7297
#
_entry.id   5732e9d9ffdc6197a0313f8456dc7297
#
_cell.length_a   1.000
_cell.length_b   1.000
_cell.length_c   1.000
_cell.angle_alpha   90.00
_cell.angle_beta   90.00
_cell.angle_gamma   90.00
#
_symmetry.space_group_name_H-M   'P 1'
#
loop_
_entity.id
_entity.type
_entity.pdbx_description
1 polymer ?
#
loop_
_entity_poly.entity_id
_entity_poly.type
_entity_poly.pdbx_seq_one_letter_code
_entity_poly.pdbx_strand_id
1 'polypeptide(L)'
;MTIKDLPAGKSATILKVGGDGALRQHFLDMGLIQGAEVTVIKYAPMGDPVELRIHSYELTIRLSDAEQIEVSEPYCIDNKAVENVKMNSIVKEHPGFGEGGRYHDKENENPLPDDEKLTFALVGNQNCGKTTLFNVLTGSNQHIGNFPGVTVDRKDGVIKGYPDTLITDLPGIYSMSPYSSEEIVTREFLLMDKPKGIINILDATNIERNLYLSMQLMELGIPMVIALNMMDEVRVNGGSVRINAIEELLGVPVIPISAAKGEGIEELVSHAIHVAKYQEKPQISDFCSKDSAVHRCIHGIMSLISDHADKAGYPERFAASKVVEGDSLVLKHLELEQNEKEMIEHIIVQMEEECGMDRASAIADMRFAYIEDVCKNTVVKPRESKERIRSQKIDKLLTGKYTGIPMFIAIMGLVFYLTFNVIGAALSNVLDILITFVTNGVDNLLTAMNVNSVLHALIIDGIFYGVGSVLSFLPIIVTLFFFLSILEDSGYMARVAFIMDKLLRKLGLSGRSIVPMLIGFGCSVPGVMASRTLSSERDRRMTVLLTPFMSCSAKVPIYAFFSAAFFPHYAALVMIGMYFIGIIVGIIMAFIFKKTLFKGEPVPFVMELPNYRMPGAKNVVHLLWEKAKDFLQKAFSIIFIATILIWFMQNFDIRLNVVADSRQSILAVLAGMITPLFKPLGFGDWRLVTAILTGVMAKESVVSTISILFGSTIEMVSVISAAGAMSFLVFCLLYTPCVAAIASVKKELGGKWAAYVVVIQCVVAWIAALITYIIAGIL
;
A
#
# COMPACT_ATOMS: atom_id res chain seq x y z
N MET A 1 -9.12 20.36 28.37
CA MET A 1 -7.80 19.95 27.84
C MET A 1 -8.00 19.22 26.55
N THR A 2 -6.94 18.94 25.81
CA THR A 2 -7.04 18.20 24.55
C THR A 2 -6.38 16.82 24.68
N ILE A 3 -6.66 15.90 23.73
CA ILE A 3 -6.00 14.58 23.72
C ILE A 3 -4.47 14.72 23.72
N LYS A 4 -3.93 15.77 23.10
CA LYS A 4 -2.48 16.05 23.09
C LYS A 4 -1.89 16.19 24.49
N ASP A 5 -2.66 16.73 25.43
CA ASP A 5 -2.22 16.99 26.80
C ASP A 5 -2.43 15.81 27.75
N LEU A 6 -3.11 14.73 27.25
CA LEU A 6 -3.45 13.56 28.06
C LEU A 6 -2.20 12.66 28.23
N PRO A 7 -1.75 12.40 29.47
CA PRO A 7 -0.56 11.55 29.68
C PRO A 7 -0.78 10.09 29.25
N ALA A 8 0.29 9.44 28.82
CA ALA A 8 0.24 8.02 28.49
C ALA A 8 -0.24 7.16 29.67
N GLY A 9 -1.16 6.23 29.42
CA GLY A 9 -1.81 5.37 30.42
C GLY A 9 -2.98 6.01 31.16
N LYS A 10 -3.37 7.25 30.79
CA LYS A 10 -4.55 7.92 31.35
C LYS A 10 -5.69 7.91 30.36
N SER A 11 -6.92 7.94 30.91
CA SER A 11 -8.17 8.00 30.16
C SER A 11 -8.87 9.32 30.38
N ALA A 12 -9.67 9.71 29.42
CA ALA A 12 -10.54 10.87 29.50
C ALA A 12 -11.78 10.65 28.62
N THR A 13 -12.84 11.40 28.86
CA THR A 13 -14.05 11.37 27.99
C THR A 13 -13.96 12.49 26.97
N ILE A 14 -14.28 12.20 25.72
CA ILE A 14 -14.32 13.20 24.65
C ILE A 14 -15.48 14.16 24.89
N LEU A 15 -15.21 15.45 24.97
CA LEU A 15 -16.21 16.50 25.15
C LEU A 15 -16.63 17.08 23.80
N LYS A 16 -15.66 17.26 22.87
CA LYS A 16 -15.92 17.85 21.58
C LYS A 16 -14.85 17.42 20.58
N VAL A 17 -15.27 17.10 19.34
CA VAL A 17 -14.40 16.83 18.21
C VAL A 17 -14.40 18.07 17.30
N GLY A 18 -13.28 18.78 17.30
CA GLY A 18 -13.07 19.95 16.45
C GLY A 18 -12.58 19.62 15.07
N GLY A 19 -12.23 20.67 14.31
CA GLY A 19 -11.83 20.55 12.90
C GLY A 19 -13.02 20.63 11.95
N ASP A 20 -12.73 20.63 10.63
CA ASP A 20 -13.71 20.78 9.58
C ASP A 20 -13.49 19.77 8.44
N GLY A 21 -14.54 19.54 7.64
CA GLY A 21 -14.48 18.79 6.40
C GLY A 21 -14.23 17.29 6.58
N ALA A 22 -13.63 16.67 5.55
CA ALA A 22 -13.49 15.22 5.44
C ALA A 22 -12.64 14.58 6.56
N LEU A 23 -11.66 15.29 7.11
CA LEU A 23 -10.84 14.77 8.20
C LEU A 23 -11.64 14.61 9.49
N ARG A 24 -12.45 15.61 9.84
CA ARG A 24 -13.33 15.55 11.02
C ARG A 24 -14.35 14.41 10.85
N GLN A 25 -14.97 14.30 9.67
CA GLN A 25 -15.87 13.19 9.38
C GLN A 25 -15.17 11.84 9.57
N HIS A 26 -13.93 11.73 9.10
CA HIS A 26 -13.14 10.52 9.27
C HIS A 26 -12.87 10.18 10.75
N PHE A 27 -12.65 11.17 11.63
CA PHE A 27 -12.53 10.93 13.07
C PHE A 27 -13.84 10.42 13.67
N LEU A 28 -14.97 11.00 13.29
CA LEU A 28 -16.29 10.54 13.73
C LEU A 28 -16.57 9.10 13.26
N ASP A 29 -16.30 8.80 11.99
CA ASP A 29 -16.43 7.46 11.42
C ASP A 29 -15.50 6.42 12.12
N MET A 30 -14.41 6.90 12.71
CA MET A 30 -13.48 6.13 13.54
C MET A 30 -13.90 6.05 15.01
N GLY A 31 -15.09 6.52 15.40
CA GLY A 31 -15.62 6.44 16.74
C GLY A 31 -15.05 7.48 17.73
N LEU A 32 -14.31 8.48 17.26
CA LEU A 32 -13.97 9.63 18.07
C LEU A 32 -15.21 10.54 18.17
N ILE A 33 -16.16 10.18 19.03
CA ILE A 33 -17.44 10.88 19.20
C ILE A 33 -17.54 11.48 20.61
N GLN A 34 -18.41 12.46 20.77
CA GLN A 34 -18.68 13.05 22.07
C GLN A 34 -19.21 11.99 23.05
N GLY A 35 -18.73 11.99 24.29
CA GLY A 35 -19.07 11.00 25.31
C GLY A 35 -18.21 9.73 25.27
N ALA A 36 -17.50 9.43 24.18
CA ALA A 36 -16.65 8.26 24.10
C ALA A 36 -15.43 8.36 25.03
N GLU A 37 -15.04 7.25 25.64
CA GLU A 37 -13.86 7.14 26.47
C GLU A 37 -12.63 6.90 25.59
N VAL A 38 -11.59 7.72 25.76
CA VAL A 38 -10.32 7.61 25.08
C VAL A 38 -9.17 7.42 26.06
N THR A 39 -8.27 6.47 25.78
CA THR A 39 -7.05 6.23 26.57
C THR A 39 -5.84 6.43 25.72
N VAL A 40 -4.87 7.23 26.14
CA VAL A 40 -3.56 7.32 25.50
C VAL A 40 -2.71 6.11 25.88
N ILE A 41 -2.35 5.29 24.88
CA ILE A 41 -1.52 4.10 25.12
C ILE A 41 -0.04 4.47 25.14
N LYS A 42 0.44 5.06 24.06
CA LYS A 42 1.84 5.49 23.92
C LYS A 42 2.00 6.54 22.82
N TYR A 43 3.14 7.19 22.86
CA TYR A 43 3.59 8.08 21.80
C TYR A 43 4.64 7.36 20.94
N ALA A 44 4.72 7.70 19.65
CA ALA A 44 5.81 7.26 18.80
C ALA A 44 7.18 7.67 19.40
N PRO A 45 8.29 7.00 19.04
CA PRO A 45 9.62 7.29 19.61
C PRO A 45 10.05 8.75 19.54
N MET A 46 9.57 9.47 18.51
CA MET A 46 9.81 10.92 18.33
C MET A 46 8.75 11.81 19.00
N GLY A 47 7.82 11.23 19.75
CA GLY A 47 6.74 11.92 20.44
C GLY A 47 5.50 12.22 19.58
N ASP A 48 5.45 11.83 18.32
CA ASP A 48 4.34 12.05 17.38
C ASP A 48 4.46 11.03 16.24
N PRO A 49 3.40 10.29 15.85
CA PRO A 49 2.00 10.36 16.34
C PRO A 49 1.74 9.72 17.71
N VAL A 50 0.50 9.82 18.19
CA VAL A 50 0.02 9.19 19.43
C VAL A 50 -0.88 8.01 19.11
N GLU A 51 -0.75 6.93 19.87
CA GLU A 51 -1.62 5.76 19.84
C GLU A 51 -2.67 5.86 20.94
N LEU A 52 -3.91 5.78 20.53
CA LEU A 52 -5.11 5.89 21.37
C LEU A 52 -5.85 4.56 21.39
N ARG A 53 -6.50 4.27 22.52
CA ARG A 53 -7.54 3.26 22.62
C ARG A 53 -8.88 3.95 22.73
N ILE A 54 -9.82 3.55 21.88
CA ILE A 54 -11.20 4.00 21.88
C ILE A 54 -12.10 2.77 21.67
N HIS A 55 -13.22 2.70 22.40
CA HIS A 55 -14.04 1.49 22.44
C HIS A 55 -13.17 0.24 22.70
N SER A 56 -13.07 -0.70 21.77
CA SER A 56 -12.30 -1.94 21.91
C SER A 56 -11.04 -2.02 21.05
N TYR A 57 -10.69 -0.97 20.31
CA TYR A 57 -9.58 -0.97 19.33
C TYR A 57 -8.57 0.16 19.55
N GLU A 58 -7.45 0.08 18.87
CA GLU A 58 -6.35 1.03 18.95
C GLU A 58 -6.19 1.76 17.61
N LEU A 59 -6.09 3.06 17.65
CA LEU A 59 -5.84 3.90 16.47
C LEU A 59 -4.72 4.90 16.74
N THR A 60 -4.04 5.33 15.68
CA THR A 60 -2.99 6.33 15.76
C THR A 60 -3.44 7.62 15.10
N ILE A 61 -3.24 8.76 15.76
CA ILE A 61 -3.49 10.09 15.21
C ILE A 61 -2.28 10.99 15.43
N ARG A 62 -2.13 12.02 14.61
CA ARG A 62 -1.08 13.04 14.82
C ARG A 62 -1.42 13.93 15.99
N LEU A 63 -0.39 14.48 16.64
CA LEU A 63 -0.61 15.44 17.75
C LEU A 63 -1.30 16.72 17.29
N SER A 64 -1.09 17.15 16.03
CA SER A 64 -1.83 18.28 15.45
C SER A 64 -3.34 18.02 15.39
N ASP A 65 -3.73 16.77 15.15
CA ASP A 65 -5.11 16.35 15.05
C ASP A 65 -5.70 16.10 16.45
N ALA A 66 -4.89 15.50 17.35
CA ALA A 66 -5.21 15.32 18.76
C ALA A 66 -5.45 16.64 19.51
N GLU A 67 -4.84 17.73 19.06
CA GLU A 67 -5.02 19.08 19.61
C GLU A 67 -6.41 19.67 19.34
N GLN A 68 -7.12 19.14 18.32
CA GLN A 68 -8.47 19.56 17.95
C GLN A 68 -9.57 18.83 18.73
N ILE A 69 -9.23 17.80 19.50
CA ILE A 69 -10.20 16.98 20.23
C ILE A 69 -10.13 17.35 21.72
N GLU A 70 -11.22 17.96 22.21
CA GLU A 70 -11.34 18.36 23.60
C GLU A 70 -11.78 17.17 24.46
N VAL A 71 -11.14 17.01 25.63
CA VAL A 71 -11.42 15.91 26.55
C VAL A 71 -11.57 16.43 27.99
N SER A 72 -12.23 15.62 28.81
CA SER A 72 -12.39 15.86 30.28
C SER A 72 -11.05 15.83 31.00
N GLU A 73 -11.07 16.06 32.32
CA GLU A 73 -9.90 15.81 33.16
C GLU A 73 -9.48 14.31 33.13
N PRO A 74 -8.15 14.05 33.23
CA PRO A 74 -7.63 12.68 33.16
C PRO A 74 -8.02 11.86 34.39
N TYR A 75 -8.49 10.64 34.18
CA TYR A 75 -8.73 9.67 35.25
C TYR A 75 -8.01 8.34 34.98
N CYS A 76 -7.91 7.49 36.01
CA CYS A 76 -7.41 6.13 35.86
C CYS A 76 -8.60 5.17 35.82
N ILE A 77 -8.63 4.29 34.85
CA ILE A 77 -9.60 3.18 34.88
C ILE A 77 -9.08 2.16 35.90
N ASP A 78 -9.84 1.94 36.99
CA ASP A 78 -9.63 0.77 37.83
C ASP A 78 -10.09 -0.47 37.07
N ASN A 79 -9.14 -1.29 36.61
CA ASN A 79 -9.39 -2.53 35.88
C ASN A 79 -10.13 -3.63 36.71
N LYS A 80 -10.91 -3.26 37.72
CA LYS A 80 -11.54 -4.19 38.66
C LYS A 80 -13.00 -4.52 38.39
N ALA A 81 -13.64 -3.94 37.40
CA ALA A 81 -15.08 -4.16 37.20
C ALA A 81 -15.44 -4.59 35.77
N VAL A 82 -14.89 -5.71 35.31
CA VAL A 82 -15.60 -6.50 34.29
C VAL A 82 -16.20 -7.69 35.01
N GLU A 83 -17.41 -7.50 35.55
CA GLU A 83 -18.20 -8.59 36.07
C GLU A 83 -18.40 -9.67 35.02
N ASN A 84 -17.97 -10.87 35.35
CA ASN A 84 -18.21 -12.06 34.54
C ASN A 84 -19.73 -12.35 34.43
N VAL A 85 -20.38 -11.84 33.42
CA VAL A 85 -21.67 -12.38 33.02
C VAL A 85 -21.36 -13.76 32.46
N LYS A 86 -21.54 -14.77 33.30
CA LYS A 86 -21.60 -16.18 32.89
C LYS A 86 -22.86 -16.35 32.06
N MET A 87 -22.74 -16.05 30.76
CA MET A 87 -23.78 -16.47 29.82
C MET A 87 -23.65 -17.96 29.58
N ASN A 88 -24.64 -18.73 30.05
CA ASN A 88 -24.84 -20.11 29.63
C ASN A 88 -25.14 -20.07 28.12
N SER A 89 -24.11 -20.14 27.31
CA SER A 89 -24.23 -20.19 25.85
C SER A 89 -24.64 -21.63 25.45
N ILE A 90 -25.93 -21.86 25.28
CA ILE A 90 -26.37 -22.92 24.40
C ILE A 90 -25.98 -22.41 22.99
N VAL A 91 -24.94 -22.98 22.42
CA VAL A 91 -24.60 -22.77 21.02
C VAL A 91 -25.70 -23.43 20.22
N LYS A 92 -26.65 -22.64 19.73
CA LYS A 92 -27.61 -23.11 18.72
C LYS A 92 -26.84 -23.18 17.41
N GLU A 93 -26.98 -24.28 16.69
CA GLU A 93 -26.49 -24.38 15.32
C GLU A 93 -27.14 -23.31 14.47
N HIS A 94 -26.41 -22.83 13.44
CA HIS A 94 -26.94 -21.89 12.47
C HIS A 94 -28.17 -22.49 11.80
N PRO A 95 -29.28 -21.75 11.66
CA PRO A 95 -30.57 -22.33 11.21
C PRO A 95 -30.56 -22.83 9.75
N GLY A 96 -29.54 -22.53 8.96
CA GLY A 96 -29.45 -22.96 7.56
C GLY A 96 -30.17 -22.06 6.58
N PHE A 97 -30.34 -22.51 5.34
CA PHE A 97 -30.92 -21.72 4.25
C PHE A 97 -32.36 -21.28 4.50
N GLY A 98 -32.65 -20.01 4.15
CA GLY A 98 -33.98 -19.42 4.22
C GLY A 98 -34.53 -19.29 5.64
N GLU A 99 -33.83 -19.76 6.64
CA GLU A 99 -33.98 -19.52 8.08
C GLU A 99 -35.43 -19.47 8.55
N GLY A 100 -36.27 -20.38 8.03
CA GLY A 100 -37.69 -20.44 8.30
C GLY A 100 -38.51 -19.23 7.80
N GLY A 101 -38.02 -18.50 6.83
CA GLY A 101 -38.66 -17.32 6.26
C GLY A 101 -38.28 -16.00 6.93
N ARG A 102 -37.26 -15.95 7.79
CA ARG A 102 -36.83 -14.73 8.48
C ARG A 102 -36.32 -13.63 7.56
N TYR A 103 -35.57 -14.01 6.52
CA TYR A 103 -34.97 -13.07 5.55
C TYR A 103 -35.56 -13.23 4.17
N HIS A 104 -36.56 -14.10 4.01
CA HIS A 104 -37.13 -14.51 2.76
C HIS A 104 -38.65 -14.29 2.80
N ASP A 105 -39.14 -13.31 2.05
CA ASP A 105 -40.56 -13.05 1.91
C ASP A 105 -41.13 -13.82 0.71
N LYS A 106 -41.68 -15.00 1.02
CA LYS A 106 -42.24 -15.91 -0.01
C LYS A 106 -43.35 -15.32 -0.87
N GLU A 107 -44.03 -14.27 -0.38
CA GLU A 107 -45.10 -13.63 -1.12
C GLU A 107 -44.57 -12.71 -2.21
N ASN A 108 -43.37 -12.21 -2.09
CA ASN A 108 -42.73 -11.30 -3.04
C ASN A 108 -41.49 -11.92 -3.72
N GLU A 109 -41.37 -13.25 -3.78
CA GLU A 109 -40.27 -13.94 -4.47
C GLU A 109 -40.24 -13.53 -5.95
N ASN A 110 -39.16 -12.89 -6.36
CA ASN A 110 -38.87 -12.63 -7.76
C ASN A 110 -37.40 -13.03 -8.04
N PRO A 111 -37.11 -14.36 -8.08
CA PRO A 111 -35.77 -14.85 -8.28
C PRO A 111 -35.24 -14.42 -9.64
N LEU A 112 -33.97 -14.05 -9.69
CA LEU A 112 -33.28 -13.77 -10.94
C LEU A 112 -33.30 -15.01 -11.85
N PRO A 113 -33.35 -14.85 -13.19
CA PRO A 113 -33.28 -15.95 -14.15
C PRO A 113 -32.03 -16.81 -13.91
N ASP A 114 -32.14 -18.12 -14.16
CA ASP A 114 -31.03 -19.08 -13.92
C ASP A 114 -29.81 -18.83 -14.81
N ASP A 115 -29.98 -18.14 -15.93
CA ASP A 115 -28.93 -17.78 -16.87
C ASP A 115 -28.30 -16.40 -16.56
N GLU A 116 -28.82 -15.67 -15.57
CA GLU A 116 -28.26 -14.38 -15.19
C GLU A 116 -27.00 -14.54 -14.34
N LYS A 117 -25.91 -13.86 -14.75
CA LYS A 117 -24.64 -13.89 -14.04
C LYS A 117 -24.74 -13.15 -12.70
N LEU A 118 -24.44 -13.85 -11.62
CA LEU A 118 -24.42 -13.27 -10.29
C LEU A 118 -23.12 -12.51 -10.04
N THR A 119 -23.23 -11.22 -9.78
CA THR A 119 -22.08 -10.33 -9.49
C THR A 119 -22.01 -10.01 -8.00
N PHE A 120 -20.84 -10.22 -7.40
CA PHE A 120 -20.61 -9.97 -5.99
C PHE A 120 -19.53 -8.91 -5.76
N ALA A 121 -19.77 -8.04 -4.78
CA ALA A 121 -18.75 -7.17 -4.21
C ALA A 121 -18.24 -7.73 -2.89
N LEU A 122 -16.94 -7.94 -2.77
CA LEU A 122 -16.31 -8.29 -1.50
C LEU A 122 -15.87 -7.01 -0.81
N VAL A 123 -16.52 -6.67 0.30
CA VAL A 123 -16.32 -5.41 1.04
C VAL A 123 -15.91 -5.70 2.48
N GLY A 124 -15.13 -4.84 3.08
CA GLY A 124 -14.77 -4.93 4.50
C GLY A 124 -13.62 -4.00 4.87
N ASN A 125 -13.36 -3.89 6.15
CA ASN A 125 -12.32 -3.03 6.68
C ASN A 125 -10.92 -3.49 6.26
N GLN A 126 -9.93 -2.62 6.43
CA GLN A 126 -8.52 -3.04 6.27
C GLN A 126 -8.19 -4.11 7.31
N ASN A 127 -7.39 -5.10 6.95
CA ASN A 127 -6.93 -6.19 7.80
C ASN A 127 -8.00 -7.20 8.29
N CYS A 128 -9.26 -7.13 7.84
CA CYS A 128 -10.30 -8.10 8.19
C CYS A 128 -10.13 -9.49 7.53
N GLY A 129 -9.14 -9.66 6.65
CA GLY A 129 -8.87 -10.93 5.94
C GLY A 129 -9.51 -11.03 4.56
N LYS A 130 -9.91 -9.91 3.94
CA LYS A 130 -10.60 -9.82 2.65
C LYS A 130 -9.83 -10.51 1.51
N THR A 131 -8.56 -10.17 1.30
CA THR A 131 -7.74 -10.79 0.26
C THR A 131 -7.53 -12.29 0.49
N THR A 132 -7.44 -12.72 1.74
CA THR A 132 -7.37 -14.16 2.08
C THR A 132 -8.65 -14.88 1.66
N LEU A 133 -9.82 -14.31 2.00
CA LEU A 133 -11.10 -14.86 1.59
C LEU A 133 -11.25 -14.90 0.08
N PHE A 134 -10.91 -13.79 -0.61
CA PHE A 134 -10.95 -13.72 -2.07
C PHE A 134 -10.11 -14.83 -2.74
N ASN A 135 -8.89 -15.06 -2.26
CA ASN A 135 -8.01 -16.11 -2.77
C ASN A 135 -8.56 -17.52 -2.51
N VAL A 136 -9.24 -17.73 -1.38
CA VAL A 136 -9.89 -19.02 -1.08
C VAL A 136 -11.08 -19.26 -2.00
N LEU A 137 -11.91 -18.25 -2.23
CA LEU A 137 -13.10 -18.30 -3.07
C LEU A 137 -12.76 -18.53 -4.54
N THR A 138 -11.75 -17.81 -5.07
CA THR A 138 -11.45 -17.79 -6.53
C THR A 138 -10.32 -18.72 -6.94
N GLY A 139 -9.37 -18.98 -6.06
CA GLY A 139 -8.17 -19.78 -6.38
C GLY A 139 -7.28 -19.11 -7.43
N SER A 140 -6.97 -19.83 -8.53
CA SER A 140 -6.12 -19.32 -9.62
C SER A 140 -6.89 -18.53 -10.70
N ASN A 141 -8.21 -18.45 -10.62
CA ASN A 141 -9.06 -17.81 -11.64
C ASN A 141 -9.30 -16.34 -11.31
N GLN A 142 -8.23 -15.54 -11.36
CA GLN A 142 -8.26 -14.12 -11.03
C GLN A 142 -7.80 -13.27 -12.22
N HIS A 143 -8.47 -12.13 -12.43
CA HIS A 143 -8.06 -11.09 -13.36
C HIS A 143 -7.68 -9.85 -12.56
N ILE A 144 -6.47 -9.33 -12.81
CA ILE A 144 -5.94 -8.14 -12.14
C ILE A 144 -5.95 -6.99 -13.14
N GLY A 145 -6.58 -5.90 -12.76
CA GLY A 145 -6.64 -4.65 -13.53
C GLY A 145 -6.64 -3.45 -12.60
N ASN A 146 -6.99 -2.28 -13.10
CA ASN A 146 -7.23 -1.10 -12.28
C ASN A 146 -8.68 -0.67 -12.45
N PHE A 147 -9.25 -0.04 -11.41
CA PHE A 147 -10.55 0.62 -11.55
C PHE A 147 -10.45 1.78 -12.55
N PRO A 148 -11.50 2.03 -13.36
CA PRO A 148 -11.49 3.08 -14.37
C PRO A 148 -11.14 4.46 -13.77
N GLY A 149 -10.20 5.17 -14.41
CA GLY A 149 -9.82 6.54 -14.04
C GLY A 149 -8.94 6.70 -12.80
N VAL A 150 -8.66 5.63 -12.08
CA VAL A 150 -7.84 5.65 -10.86
C VAL A 150 -6.75 4.56 -10.89
N THR A 151 -5.79 4.68 -9.99
CA THR A 151 -4.66 3.73 -9.88
C THR A 151 -4.86 2.70 -8.79
N VAL A 152 -6.10 2.44 -8.40
CA VAL A 152 -6.48 1.42 -7.43
C VAL A 152 -6.62 0.08 -8.16
N ASP A 153 -5.97 -0.96 -7.64
CA ASP A 153 -6.01 -2.30 -8.23
C ASP A 153 -7.41 -2.90 -8.11
N ARG A 154 -7.92 -3.44 -9.23
CA ARG A 154 -9.16 -4.21 -9.31
C ARG A 154 -8.82 -5.68 -9.49
N LYS A 155 -9.40 -6.54 -8.69
CA LYS A 155 -9.27 -7.98 -8.80
C LYS A 155 -10.65 -8.60 -8.96
N ASP A 156 -10.85 -9.22 -10.10
CA ASP A 156 -12.07 -9.96 -10.40
C ASP A 156 -11.77 -11.46 -10.44
N GLY A 157 -12.72 -12.28 -10.03
CA GLY A 157 -12.58 -13.73 -10.08
C GLY A 157 -13.92 -14.45 -10.15
N VAL A 158 -13.87 -15.71 -10.51
CA VAL A 158 -15.04 -16.61 -10.51
C VAL A 158 -14.98 -17.47 -9.25
N ILE A 159 -16.10 -17.63 -8.55
CA ILE A 159 -16.17 -18.47 -7.35
C ILE A 159 -16.04 -19.94 -7.78
N LYS A 160 -15.18 -20.68 -7.08
CA LYS A 160 -14.94 -22.12 -7.35
C LYS A 160 -16.26 -22.90 -7.25
N GLY A 161 -16.51 -23.73 -8.27
CA GLY A 161 -17.73 -24.53 -8.34
C GLY A 161 -18.96 -23.80 -8.90
N TYR A 162 -18.88 -22.48 -9.14
CA TYR A 162 -19.99 -21.65 -9.63
C TYR A 162 -19.53 -20.78 -10.81
N PRO A 163 -19.51 -21.30 -12.03
CA PRO A 163 -18.96 -20.59 -13.19
C PRO A 163 -19.72 -19.30 -13.58
N ASP A 164 -21.01 -19.24 -13.24
CA ASP A 164 -21.87 -18.10 -13.53
C ASP A 164 -21.82 -16.98 -12.50
N THR A 165 -20.75 -16.95 -11.71
CA THR A 165 -20.51 -15.92 -10.70
C THR A 165 -19.31 -15.05 -11.07
N LEU A 166 -19.35 -13.80 -10.63
CA LEU A 166 -18.22 -12.88 -10.68
C LEU A 166 -18.10 -12.19 -9.32
N ILE A 167 -16.95 -12.33 -8.68
CA ILE A 167 -16.65 -11.60 -7.44
C ILE A 167 -15.55 -10.58 -7.68
N THR A 168 -15.77 -9.35 -7.24
CA THR A 168 -14.80 -8.24 -7.30
C THR A 168 -14.28 -7.94 -5.89
N ASP A 169 -12.95 -8.00 -5.69
CA ASP A 169 -12.29 -7.58 -4.45
C ASP A 169 -12.18 -6.06 -4.43
N LEU A 170 -12.93 -5.40 -3.56
CA LEU A 170 -12.89 -3.96 -3.39
C LEU A 170 -11.82 -3.54 -2.38
N PRO A 171 -11.28 -2.33 -2.47
CA PRO A 171 -10.34 -1.82 -1.46
C PRO A 171 -10.90 -1.91 -0.04
N GLY A 172 -10.01 -2.08 0.95
CA GLY A 172 -10.42 -2.05 2.36
C GLY A 172 -10.73 -0.62 2.81
N ILE A 173 -11.95 -0.39 3.26
CA ILE A 173 -12.44 0.92 3.67
C ILE A 173 -13.03 0.86 5.08
N TYR A 174 -13.10 2.00 5.74
CA TYR A 174 -13.69 2.09 7.08
C TYR A 174 -15.10 2.69 7.07
N SER A 175 -15.39 3.51 6.08
CA SER A 175 -16.69 4.12 5.88
C SER A 175 -16.95 4.40 4.40
N MET A 176 -18.20 4.76 4.07
CA MET A 176 -18.60 5.20 2.73
C MET A 176 -18.41 6.71 2.52
N SER A 177 -17.71 7.39 3.42
CA SER A 177 -17.38 8.81 3.30
C SER A 177 -16.22 9.03 2.32
N PRO A 178 -16.25 10.06 1.44
CA PRO A 178 -15.26 10.25 0.38
C PRO A 178 -13.96 10.89 0.90
N TYR A 179 -13.23 10.17 1.75
CA TYR A 179 -11.99 10.66 2.35
C TYR A 179 -10.74 10.24 1.58
N SER A 180 -10.68 8.99 1.13
CA SER A 180 -9.59 8.44 0.34
C SER A 180 -10.05 8.00 -1.05
N SER A 181 -9.10 7.80 -1.99
CA SER A 181 -9.40 7.25 -3.31
C SER A 181 -10.01 5.84 -3.25
N GLU A 182 -9.66 5.07 -2.24
CA GLU A 182 -10.16 3.70 -2.00
C GLU A 182 -11.65 3.73 -1.62
N GLU A 183 -12.05 4.67 -0.75
CA GLU A 183 -13.44 4.88 -0.35
C GLU A 183 -14.30 5.40 -1.50
N ILE A 184 -13.77 6.34 -2.29
CA ILE A 184 -14.45 6.86 -3.49
C ILE A 184 -14.71 5.74 -4.49
N VAL A 185 -13.69 4.93 -4.81
CA VAL A 185 -13.79 3.81 -5.76
C VAL A 185 -14.80 2.76 -5.30
N THR A 186 -14.72 2.36 -4.03
CA THR A 186 -15.66 1.37 -3.47
C THR A 186 -17.10 1.89 -3.52
N ARG A 187 -17.30 3.15 -3.16
CA ARG A 187 -18.60 3.80 -3.21
C ARG A 187 -19.17 3.90 -4.63
N GLU A 188 -18.34 4.35 -5.59
CA GLU A 188 -18.76 4.44 -7.01
C GLU A 188 -19.13 3.05 -7.55
N PHE A 189 -18.35 2.02 -7.26
CA PHE A 189 -18.64 0.65 -7.67
C PHE A 189 -19.98 0.16 -7.13
N LEU A 190 -20.23 0.35 -5.84
CA LEU A 190 -21.49 -0.12 -5.22
C LEU A 190 -22.72 0.64 -5.73
N LEU A 191 -22.60 1.94 -6.00
CA LEU A 191 -23.72 2.77 -6.44
C LEU A 191 -23.97 2.70 -7.94
N MET A 192 -22.92 2.57 -8.78
CA MET A 192 -23.04 2.62 -10.24
C MET A 192 -23.11 1.23 -10.87
N ASP A 193 -22.18 0.31 -10.48
CA ASP A 193 -22.16 -1.05 -11.03
C ASP A 193 -23.25 -1.95 -10.42
N LYS A 194 -23.79 -1.58 -9.25
CA LYS A 194 -24.89 -2.24 -8.54
C LYS A 194 -24.76 -3.76 -8.54
N PRO A 195 -23.79 -4.33 -7.81
CA PRO A 195 -23.62 -5.78 -7.76
C PRO A 195 -24.89 -6.46 -7.26
N LYS A 196 -25.15 -7.70 -7.68
CA LYS A 196 -26.32 -8.47 -7.28
C LYS A 196 -26.27 -8.92 -5.82
N GLY A 197 -25.07 -8.92 -5.21
CA GLY A 197 -24.90 -9.22 -3.80
C GLY A 197 -23.60 -8.63 -3.24
N ILE A 198 -23.59 -8.38 -1.94
CA ILE A 198 -22.43 -7.95 -1.17
C ILE A 198 -22.03 -9.09 -0.22
N ILE A 199 -20.75 -9.46 -0.23
CA ILE A 199 -20.14 -10.27 0.82
C ILE A 199 -19.34 -9.31 1.70
N ASN A 200 -19.90 -8.96 2.86
CA ASN A 200 -19.26 -8.06 3.81
C ASN A 200 -18.46 -8.87 4.83
N ILE A 201 -17.14 -8.72 4.83
CA ILE A 201 -16.27 -9.44 5.75
C ILE A 201 -15.93 -8.61 6.97
N LEU A 202 -16.22 -9.15 8.16
CA LEU A 202 -15.97 -8.56 9.46
C LEU A 202 -14.88 -9.33 10.22
N ASP A 203 -14.03 -8.61 10.93
CA ASP A 203 -13.12 -9.18 11.93
C ASP A 203 -13.86 -9.43 13.25
N ALA A 204 -14.09 -10.69 13.60
CA ALA A 204 -14.77 -11.08 14.83
C ALA A 204 -14.01 -10.67 16.11
N THR A 205 -12.73 -10.34 16.01
CA THR A 205 -11.94 -9.84 17.14
C THR A 205 -12.19 -8.35 17.41
N ASN A 206 -12.73 -7.62 16.41
CA ASN A 206 -13.00 -6.18 16.45
C ASN A 206 -14.38 -5.84 15.84
N ILE A 207 -15.42 -6.53 16.26
CA ILE A 207 -16.77 -6.43 15.66
C ILE A 207 -17.30 -4.99 15.69
N GLU A 208 -17.22 -4.30 16.83
CA GLU A 208 -17.73 -2.94 17.01
C GLU A 208 -17.29 -2.00 15.90
N ARG A 209 -15.99 -2.05 15.56
CA ARG A 209 -15.46 -1.21 14.52
C ARG A 209 -15.92 -1.58 13.12
N ASN A 210 -16.02 -2.88 12.85
CA ASN A 210 -16.39 -3.36 11.53
C ASN A 210 -17.87 -3.14 11.22
N LEU A 211 -18.74 -3.17 12.22
CA LEU A 211 -20.18 -2.94 12.07
C LEU A 211 -20.51 -1.53 11.56
N TYR A 212 -19.67 -0.53 11.81
CA TYR A 212 -19.93 0.84 11.32
C TYR A 212 -20.04 0.90 9.79
N LEU A 213 -19.13 0.23 9.09
CA LEU A 213 -19.22 0.09 7.63
C LEU A 213 -20.43 -0.77 7.22
N SER A 214 -20.69 -1.87 7.95
CA SER A 214 -21.82 -2.76 7.65
C SER A 214 -23.15 -2.03 7.67
N MET A 215 -23.37 -1.15 8.64
CA MET A 215 -24.60 -0.33 8.72
C MET A 215 -24.74 0.57 7.49
N GLN A 216 -23.67 1.21 7.03
CA GLN A 216 -23.71 2.03 5.82
C GLN A 216 -23.96 1.21 4.54
N LEU A 217 -23.47 -0.04 4.49
CA LEU A 217 -23.74 -0.97 3.39
C LEU A 217 -25.20 -1.43 3.41
N MET A 218 -25.80 -1.64 4.57
CA MET A 218 -27.21 -1.99 4.72
C MET A 218 -28.14 -0.86 4.25
N GLU A 219 -27.75 0.41 4.45
CA GLU A 219 -28.48 1.57 3.94
C GLU A 219 -28.57 1.61 2.40
N LEU A 220 -27.67 0.87 1.68
CA LEU A 220 -27.71 0.76 0.23
C LEU A 220 -28.84 -0.15 -0.29
N GLY A 221 -29.41 -1.00 0.55
CA GLY A 221 -30.48 -1.92 0.17
C GLY A 221 -30.08 -2.96 -0.89
N ILE A 222 -28.78 -3.24 -1.04
CA ILE A 222 -28.25 -4.31 -1.90
C ILE A 222 -28.26 -5.62 -1.10
N PRO A 223 -28.66 -6.76 -1.71
CA PRO A 223 -28.58 -8.07 -1.06
C PRO A 223 -27.22 -8.31 -0.42
N MET A 224 -27.17 -8.74 0.85
CA MET A 224 -25.92 -8.79 1.59
C MET A 224 -25.85 -9.99 2.52
N VAL A 225 -24.66 -10.61 2.62
CA VAL A 225 -24.30 -11.55 3.66
C VAL A 225 -23.09 -11.05 4.44
N ILE A 226 -23.05 -11.34 5.73
CA ILE A 226 -21.92 -10.99 6.60
C ILE A 226 -21.07 -12.24 6.81
N ALA A 227 -19.79 -12.16 6.42
CA ALA A 227 -18.77 -13.16 6.71
C ALA A 227 -18.01 -12.77 7.98
N LEU A 228 -18.36 -13.37 9.12
CA LEU A 228 -17.71 -13.10 10.40
C LEU A 228 -16.42 -13.91 10.50
N ASN A 229 -15.29 -13.29 10.13
CA ASN A 229 -13.99 -13.93 10.00
C ASN A 229 -13.20 -13.95 11.33
N MET A 230 -12.12 -14.74 11.37
CA MET A 230 -11.25 -14.92 12.54
C MET A 230 -11.93 -15.55 13.76
N MET A 231 -12.98 -16.33 13.53
CA MET A 231 -13.68 -17.04 14.60
C MET A 231 -12.79 -18.04 15.34
N ASP A 232 -11.78 -18.56 14.70
CA ASP A 232 -10.75 -19.39 15.34
C ASP A 232 -9.96 -18.63 16.41
N GLU A 233 -9.62 -17.36 16.17
CA GLU A 233 -8.94 -16.50 17.15
C GLU A 233 -9.87 -16.20 18.35
N VAL A 234 -11.13 -15.89 18.09
CA VAL A 234 -12.13 -15.64 19.13
C VAL A 234 -12.27 -16.85 20.05
N ARG A 235 -12.40 -18.07 19.48
CA ARG A 235 -12.51 -19.33 20.22
C ARG A 235 -11.26 -19.61 21.07
N VAL A 236 -10.07 -19.45 20.50
CA VAL A 236 -8.78 -19.67 21.21
C VAL A 236 -8.63 -18.72 22.40
N ASN A 237 -9.14 -17.50 22.29
CA ASN A 237 -9.06 -16.50 23.37
C ASN A 237 -10.21 -16.59 24.39
N GLY A 238 -11.10 -17.57 24.26
CA GLY A 238 -12.20 -17.82 25.19
C GLY A 238 -13.35 -16.83 25.05
N GLY A 239 -13.44 -16.13 23.92
CA GLY A 239 -14.59 -15.32 23.52
C GLY A 239 -15.66 -16.17 22.83
N SER A 240 -16.87 -15.63 22.73
CA SER A 240 -17.93 -16.20 21.93
C SER A 240 -18.81 -15.12 21.33
N VAL A 241 -19.41 -15.43 20.19
CA VAL A 241 -20.34 -14.55 19.49
C VAL A 241 -21.65 -15.32 19.28
N ARG A 242 -22.75 -14.69 19.64
CA ARG A 242 -24.11 -15.26 19.45
C ARG A 242 -24.58 -14.96 18.03
N ILE A 243 -24.26 -15.82 17.07
CA ILE A 243 -24.53 -15.60 15.65
C ILE A 243 -26.01 -15.29 15.40
N ASN A 244 -26.91 -16.17 15.85
CA ASN A 244 -28.36 -16.00 15.64
C ASN A 244 -28.90 -14.69 16.22
N ALA A 245 -28.34 -14.21 17.33
CA ALA A 245 -28.75 -12.94 17.91
C ALA A 245 -28.24 -11.73 17.10
N ILE A 246 -27.02 -11.82 16.55
CA ILE A 246 -26.53 -10.77 15.63
C ILE A 246 -27.37 -10.73 14.36
N GLU A 247 -27.70 -11.88 13.77
CA GLU A 247 -28.58 -11.97 12.61
C GLU A 247 -29.95 -11.31 12.87
N GLU A 248 -30.54 -11.63 14.01
CA GLU A 248 -31.84 -11.06 14.39
C GLU A 248 -31.78 -9.53 14.56
N LEU A 249 -30.68 -9.03 15.14
CA LEU A 249 -30.49 -7.59 15.35
C LEU A 249 -30.05 -6.83 14.09
N LEU A 250 -29.38 -7.47 13.15
CA LEU A 250 -28.94 -6.83 11.92
C LEU A 250 -29.89 -7.09 10.74
N GLY A 251 -30.73 -8.12 10.79
CA GLY A 251 -31.64 -8.47 9.71
C GLY A 251 -30.94 -8.92 8.42
N VAL A 252 -29.75 -9.53 8.54
CA VAL A 252 -28.98 -10.10 7.44
C VAL A 252 -28.30 -11.39 7.90
N PRO A 253 -28.07 -12.38 7.01
CA PRO A 253 -27.36 -13.62 7.35
C PRO A 253 -25.92 -13.36 7.79
N VAL A 254 -25.49 -13.99 8.87
CA VAL A 254 -24.13 -13.87 9.44
C VAL A 254 -23.48 -15.23 9.54
N ILE A 255 -22.48 -15.49 8.73
CA ILE A 255 -21.80 -16.78 8.62
C ILE A 255 -20.44 -16.73 9.33
N PRO A 256 -20.23 -17.54 10.38
CA PRO A 256 -18.94 -17.60 11.07
C PRO A 256 -17.91 -18.35 10.23
N ILE A 257 -16.79 -17.70 9.91
CA ILE A 257 -15.75 -18.28 9.07
C ILE A 257 -14.35 -18.14 9.69
N SER A 258 -13.41 -18.94 9.17
CA SER A 258 -11.97 -18.72 9.28
C SER A 258 -11.37 -18.83 7.89
N ALA A 259 -11.17 -17.70 7.22
CA ALA A 259 -10.62 -17.66 5.87
C ALA A 259 -9.22 -18.29 5.79
N ALA A 260 -8.40 -18.13 6.84
CA ALA A 260 -7.05 -18.71 6.90
C ALA A 260 -7.06 -20.24 6.98
N LYS A 261 -8.08 -20.84 7.61
CA LYS A 261 -8.23 -22.31 7.74
C LYS A 261 -9.17 -22.90 6.71
N GLY A 262 -9.95 -22.10 6.00
CA GLY A 262 -10.98 -22.55 5.06
C GLY A 262 -12.25 -23.06 5.74
N GLU A 263 -12.50 -22.70 7.00
CA GLU A 263 -13.71 -23.11 7.74
C GLU A 263 -14.90 -22.21 7.37
N GLY A 264 -16.09 -22.77 7.19
CA GLY A 264 -17.35 -22.04 6.93
C GLY A 264 -17.50 -21.44 5.53
N ILE A 265 -16.57 -21.73 4.60
CA ILE A 265 -16.54 -21.10 3.27
C ILE A 265 -17.67 -21.60 2.37
N GLU A 266 -17.96 -22.91 2.37
CA GLU A 266 -19.03 -23.49 1.54
C GLU A 266 -20.39 -22.94 1.96
N GLU A 267 -20.63 -22.83 3.26
CA GLU A 267 -21.83 -22.25 3.85
C GLU A 267 -21.98 -20.77 3.45
N LEU A 268 -20.91 -19.98 3.57
CA LEU A 268 -20.89 -18.58 3.12
C LEU A 268 -21.27 -18.44 1.64
N VAL A 269 -20.67 -19.25 0.77
CA VAL A 269 -20.94 -19.20 -0.68
C VAL A 269 -22.38 -19.56 -0.96
N SER A 270 -22.89 -20.58 -0.31
CA SER A 270 -24.27 -21.03 -0.49
C SER A 270 -25.28 -19.94 -0.09
N HIS A 271 -25.08 -19.28 1.05
CA HIS A 271 -25.92 -18.16 1.48
C HIS A 271 -25.78 -16.94 0.55
N ALA A 272 -24.55 -16.61 0.12
CA ALA A 272 -24.33 -15.49 -0.79
C ALA A 272 -25.09 -15.68 -2.13
N ILE A 273 -25.02 -16.90 -2.69
CA ILE A 273 -25.74 -17.22 -3.93
C ILE A 273 -27.24 -17.16 -3.72
N HIS A 274 -27.75 -17.71 -2.61
CA HIS A 274 -29.17 -17.70 -2.28
C HIS A 274 -29.69 -16.26 -2.18
N VAL A 275 -29.08 -15.43 -1.33
CA VAL A 275 -29.47 -14.03 -1.11
C VAL A 275 -29.40 -13.21 -2.40
N ALA A 276 -28.35 -13.41 -3.22
CA ALA A 276 -28.24 -12.72 -4.51
C ALA A 276 -29.26 -13.20 -5.53
N LYS A 277 -29.56 -14.51 -5.60
CA LYS A 277 -30.53 -15.07 -6.53
C LYS A 277 -31.96 -14.59 -6.25
N TYR A 278 -32.33 -14.58 -4.96
CA TYR A 278 -33.67 -14.17 -4.53
C TYR A 278 -33.79 -12.67 -4.25
N GLN A 279 -32.68 -11.91 -4.42
CA GLN A 279 -32.63 -10.46 -4.18
C GLN A 279 -33.09 -10.05 -2.77
N GLU A 280 -32.69 -10.84 -1.77
CA GLU A 280 -33.04 -10.63 -0.35
C GLU A 280 -32.30 -9.41 0.19
N LYS A 281 -33.03 -8.32 0.41
CA LYS A 281 -32.47 -7.05 0.93
C LYS A 281 -32.34 -7.10 2.46
N PRO A 282 -31.39 -6.34 3.05
CA PRO A 282 -31.34 -6.17 4.50
C PRO A 282 -32.70 -5.71 5.05
N GLN A 283 -33.20 -6.42 6.06
CA GLN A 283 -34.52 -6.09 6.66
C GLN A 283 -34.47 -4.85 7.53
N ILE A 284 -33.29 -4.59 8.14
CA ILE A 284 -33.07 -3.46 9.02
C ILE A 284 -32.15 -2.47 8.31
N SER A 285 -32.65 -1.30 7.97
CA SER A 285 -31.89 -0.16 7.46
C SER A 285 -32.04 1.06 8.35
N ASP A 286 -32.96 1.01 9.32
CA ASP A 286 -33.23 2.08 10.27
C ASP A 286 -32.64 1.73 11.65
N PHE A 287 -31.61 2.45 12.03
CA PHE A 287 -30.82 2.22 13.24
C PHE A 287 -31.16 3.21 14.37
N CYS A 288 -32.18 4.05 14.12
CA CYS A 288 -32.60 5.08 15.05
C CYS A 288 -33.70 4.58 16.00
N SER A 289 -33.72 5.06 17.22
CA SER A 289 -34.93 4.99 18.04
C SER A 289 -36.03 5.85 17.39
N LYS A 290 -37.24 5.30 17.24
CA LYS A 290 -38.38 5.95 16.57
C LYS A 290 -38.76 7.34 17.15
N ASP A 291 -38.43 7.56 18.41
CA ASP A 291 -38.72 8.83 19.10
C ASP A 291 -37.58 9.84 19.04
N SER A 292 -36.42 9.46 18.44
CA SER A 292 -35.24 10.33 18.40
C SER A 292 -35.38 11.48 17.39
N ALA A 293 -34.74 12.61 17.69
CA ALA A 293 -34.68 13.75 16.77
C ALA A 293 -33.98 13.38 15.44
N VAL A 294 -32.94 12.51 15.50
CA VAL A 294 -32.23 12.00 14.32
C VAL A 294 -33.16 11.20 13.41
N HIS A 295 -34.04 10.35 13.98
CA HIS A 295 -35.01 9.58 13.24
C HIS A 295 -35.97 10.50 12.46
N ARG A 296 -36.57 11.49 13.17
CA ARG A 296 -37.48 12.48 12.52
C ARG A 296 -36.77 13.26 11.41
N CYS A 297 -35.53 13.67 11.64
CA CYS A 297 -34.71 14.38 10.67
C CYS A 297 -34.50 13.56 9.40
N ILE A 298 -33.97 12.33 9.55
CA ILE A 298 -33.66 11.48 8.38
C ILE A 298 -34.93 11.15 7.59
N HIS A 299 -36.06 10.77 8.25
CA HIS A 299 -37.29 10.45 7.58
C HIS A 299 -37.94 11.67 6.93
N GLY A 300 -37.86 12.84 7.55
CA GLY A 300 -38.30 14.10 6.95
C GLY A 300 -37.53 14.43 5.66
N ILE A 301 -36.21 14.27 5.71
CA ILE A 301 -35.37 14.49 4.52
C ILE A 301 -35.63 13.42 3.46
N MET A 302 -35.76 12.13 3.81
CA MET A 302 -36.11 11.06 2.87
C MET A 302 -37.34 11.45 2.04
N SER A 303 -38.38 11.91 2.70
CA SER A 303 -39.65 12.32 2.00
C SER A 303 -39.45 13.52 1.06
N LEU A 304 -38.50 14.42 1.38
CA LEU A 304 -38.21 15.57 0.53
C LEU A 304 -37.36 15.26 -0.69
N ILE A 305 -36.42 14.28 -0.56
CA ILE A 305 -35.44 13.98 -1.60
C ILE A 305 -35.81 12.74 -2.42
N SER A 306 -36.92 12.04 -2.16
CA SER A 306 -37.29 10.76 -2.78
C SER A 306 -37.18 10.82 -4.31
N ASP A 307 -37.86 11.79 -4.95
CA ASP A 307 -37.83 11.95 -6.41
C ASP A 307 -36.45 12.25 -6.98
N HIS A 308 -35.63 13.00 -6.23
CA HIS A 308 -34.23 13.32 -6.60
C HIS A 308 -33.32 12.12 -6.44
N ALA A 309 -33.50 11.36 -5.37
CA ALA A 309 -32.73 10.14 -5.11
C ALA A 309 -32.97 9.08 -6.18
N ASP A 310 -34.26 8.88 -6.56
CA ASP A 310 -34.63 7.96 -7.63
C ASP A 310 -34.05 8.36 -8.99
N LYS A 311 -34.10 9.65 -9.35
CA LYS A 311 -33.49 10.18 -10.58
C LYS A 311 -31.95 9.99 -10.57
N ALA A 312 -31.31 10.22 -9.44
CA ALA A 312 -29.86 10.03 -9.27
C ALA A 312 -29.46 8.54 -9.15
N GLY A 313 -30.47 7.64 -8.98
CA GLY A 313 -30.24 6.21 -8.79
C GLY A 313 -29.66 5.83 -7.43
N TYR A 314 -29.83 6.70 -6.42
CA TYR A 314 -29.38 6.48 -5.05
C TYR A 314 -30.49 5.88 -4.18
N PRO A 315 -30.15 4.94 -3.27
CA PRO A 315 -31.09 4.51 -2.23
C PRO A 315 -31.46 5.69 -1.32
N GLU A 316 -32.79 5.91 -1.10
CA GLU A 316 -33.30 7.06 -0.37
C GLU A 316 -32.70 7.22 1.02
N ARG A 317 -32.59 6.10 1.78
CA ARG A 317 -32.04 6.11 3.13
C ARG A 317 -30.57 6.52 3.16
N PHE A 318 -29.77 5.95 2.26
CA PHE A 318 -28.36 6.31 2.11
C PHE A 318 -28.22 7.80 1.71
N ALA A 319 -29.01 8.25 0.73
CA ALA A 319 -28.99 9.63 0.29
C ALA A 319 -29.34 10.60 1.44
N ALA A 320 -30.39 10.31 2.21
CA ALA A 320 -30.79 11.14 3.34
C ALA A 320 -29.75 11.22 4.43
N SER A 321 -29.19 10.07 4.85
CA SER A 321 -28.10 10.04 5.85
C SER A 321 -26.89 10.86 5.39
N LYS A 322 -26.51 10.76 4.10
CA LYS A 322 -25.39 11.52 3.53
C LYS A 322 -25.68 13.01 3.34
N VAL A 323 -26.93 13.37 3.07
CA VAL A 323 -27.36 14.79 3.06
C VAL A 323 -27.25 15.40 4.45
N VAL A 324 -27.68 14.70 5.49
CA VAL A 324 -27.51 15.17 6.89
C VAL A 324 -26.02 15.31 7.22
N GLU A 325 -25.18 14.34 6.86
CA GLU A 325 -23.71 14.41 7.06
C GLU A 325 -23.04 15.56 6.26
N GLY A 326 -23.74 16.15 5.29
CA GLY A 326 -23.22 17.23 4.43
C GLY A 326 -22.29 16.73 3.31
N ASP A 327 -22.49 15.50 2.82
CA ASP A 327 -21.69 14.91 1.75
C ASP A 327 -21.86 15.68 0.43
N SER A 328 -20.80 16.38 0.03
CA SER A 328 -20.79 17.25 -1.14
C SER A 328 -21.03 16.51 -2.46
N LEU A 329 -20.64 15.22 -2.56
CA LEU A 329 -20.84 14.42 -3.77
C LEU A 329 -22.31 14.03 -3.93
N VAL A 330 -22.97 13.62 -2.84
CA VAL A 330 -24.41 13.32 -2.87
C VAL A 330 -25.21 14.57 -3.14
N LEU A 331 -24.94 15.66 -2.44
CA LEU A 331 -25.62 16.95 -2.64
C LEU A 331 -25.52 17.46 -4.08
N LYS A 332 -24.37 17.24 -4.73
CA LYS A 332 -24.18 17.60 -6.14
C LYS A 332 -24.99 16.74 -7.10
N HIS A 333 -25.11 15.44 -6.84
CA HIS A 333 -25.83 14.52 -7.73
C HIS A 333 -27.35 14.58 -7.55
N LEU A 334 -27.86 15.01 -6.39
CA LEU A 334 -29.28 15.16 -6.15
C LEU A 334 -29.87 16.38 -6.85
N GLU A 335 -29.05 17.34 -7.29
CA GLU A 335 -29.50 18.55 -8.01
C GLU A 335 -30.73 19.25 -7.35
N LEU A 336 -30.68 19.36 -6.01
CA LEU A 336 -31.79 19.95 -5.21
C LEU A 336 -32.02 21.43 -5.55
N GLU A 337 -33.29 21.86 -5.55
CA GLU A 337 -33.65 23.24 -5.67
C GLU A 337 -33.29 24.07 -4.44
N GLN A 338 -33.26 25.39 -4.58
CA GLN A 338 -32.86 26.27 -3.46
C GLN A 338 -33.83 26.17 -2.26
N ASN A 339 -35.13 26.10 -2.54
CA ASN A 339 -36.16 25.98 -1.49
C ASN A 339 -36.04 24.65 -0.72
N GLU A 340 -35.72 23.57 -1.42
CA GLU A 340 -35.51 22.26 -0.81
C GLU A 340 -34.26 22.27 0.11
N LYS A 341 -33.18 22.89 -0.34
CA LYS A 341 -31.98 23.06 0.48
C LYS A 341 -32.25 23.85 1.76
N GLU A 342 -33.03 24.91 1.68
CA GLU A 342 -33.43 25.71 2.83
C GLU A 342 -34.31 24.92 3.80
N MET A 343 -35.24 24.10 3.28
CA MET A 343 -36.10 23.26 4.10
C MET A 343 -35.28 22.14 4.78
N ILE A 344 -34.39 21.47 4.04
CA ILE A 344 -33.49 20.47 4.58
C ILE A 344 -32.63 21.06 5.69
N GLU A 345 -32.03 22.24 5.47
CA GLU A 345 -31.21 22.91 6.46
C GLU A 345 -32.00 23.25 7.73
N HIS A 346 -33.28 23.68 7.58
CA HIS A 346 -34.14 23.94 8.72
C HIS A 346 -34.42 22.69 9.55
N ILE A 347 -34.70 21.55 8.91
CA ILE A 347 -34.89 20.25 9.60
C ILE A 347 -33.61 19.81 10.32
N ILE A 348 -32.44 20.00 9.70
CA ILE A 348 -31.16 19.63 10.29
C ILE A 348 -30.88 20.52 11.50
N VAL A 349 -31.05 21.83 11.41
CA VAL A 349 -30.82 22.77 12.53
C VAL A 349 -31.73 22.43 13.71
N GLN A 350 -33.00 22.11 13.46
CA GLN A 350 -33.89 21.66 14.52
C GLN A 350 -33.41 20.41 15.21
N MET A 351 -32.86 19.42 14.47
CA MET A 351 -32.26 18.22 15.05
C MET A 351 -31.02 18.57 15.90
N GLU A 352 -30.15 19.45 15.39
CA GLU A 352 -28.93 19.89 16.10
C GLU A 352 -29.28 20.56 17.44
N GLU A 353 -30.32 21.40 17.46
CA GLU A 353 -30.81 22.07 18.68
C GLU A 353 -31.39 21.06 19.69
N GLU A 354 -32.20 20.10 19.21
CA GLU A 354 -32.79 19.06 20.06
C GLU A 354 -31.75 18.08 20.61
N CYS A 355 -30.73 17.67 19.82
CA CYS A 355 -29.69 16.75 20.23
C CYS A 355 -28.56 17.43 21.04
N GLY A 356 -28.38 18.74 20.90
CA GLY A 356 -27.23 19.46 21.47
C GLY A 356 -25.88 19.09 20.84
N MET A 357 -25.90 18.49 19.66
CA MET A 357 -24.75 18.05 18.88
C MET A 357 -24.87 18.50 17.42
N ASP A 358 -23.75 18.70 16.76
CA ASP A 358 -23.78 18.95 15.31
C ASP A 358 -24.21 17.72 14.51
N ARG A 359 -24.69 17.94 13.29
CA ARG A 359 -25.28 16.95 12.39
C ARG A 359 -24.42 15.69 12.16
N ALA A 360 -23.11 15.87 11.94
CA ALA A 360 -22.21 14.75 11.68
C ALA A 360 -21.97 13.93 12.96
N SER A 361 -21.82 14.61 14.12
CA SER A 361 -21.69 13.93 15.41
C SER A 361 -22.98 13.19 15.79
N ALA A 362 -24.15 13.75 15.54
CA ALA A 362 -25.43 13.10 15.84
C ALA A 362 -25.65 11.82 15.05
N ILE A 363 -25.30 11.79 13.76
CA ILE A 363 -25.37 10.58 12.93
C ILE A 363 -24.35 9.52 13.38
N ALA A 364 -23.13 9.93 13.70
CA ALA A 364 -22.10 9.01 14.20
C ALA A 364 -22.49 8.41 15.55
N ASP A 365 -22.97 9.23 16.48
CA ASP A 365 -23.44 8.81 17.81
C ASP A 365 -24.58 7.79 17.69
N MET A 366 -25.59 8.08 16.87
CA MET A 366 -26.69 7.15 16.58
C MET A 366 -26.16 5.75 16.14
N ARG A 367 -25.22 5.72 15.19
CA ARG A 367 -24.67 4.45 14.70
C ARG A 367 -23.86 3.72 15.78
N PHE A 368 -23.01 4.43 16.52
CA PHE A 368 -22.22 3.81 17.58
C PHE A 368 -23.07 3.34 18.76
N ALA A 369 -24.11 4.08 19.13
CA ALA A 369 -25.07 3.65 20.16
C ALA A 369 -25.76 2.33 19.77
N TYR A 370 -26.19 2.19 18.51
CA TYR A 370 -26.75 0.94 17.99
C TYR A 370 -25.73 -0.20 18.00
N ILE A 371 -24.50 0.05 17.55
CA ILE A 371 -23.42 -0.93 17.55
C ILE A 371 -23.11 -1.40 18.98
N GLU A 372 -23.07 -0.49 19.94
CA GLU A 372 -22.81 -0.81 21.33
C GLU A 372 -23.91 -1.72 21.90
N ASP A 373 -25.19 -1.44 21.60
CA ASP A 373 -26.31 -2.28 22.02
C ASP A 373 -26.24 -3.68 21.39
N VAL A 374 -25.98 -3.76 20.07
CA VAL A 374 -25.78 -5.06 19.39
C VAL A 374 -24.64 -5.84 20.04
N CYS A 375 -23.49 -5.24 20.23
CA CYS A 375 -22.31 -5.92 20.77
C CYS A 375 -22.47 -6.32 22.23
N LYS A 376 -23.11 -5.49 23.05
CA LYS A 376 -23.41 -5.79 24.45
C LYS A 376 -24.28 -7.02 24.61
N ASN A 377 -25.24 -7.22 23.72
CA ASN A 377 -26.20 -8.32 23.77
C ASN A 377 -25.70 -9.61 23.11
N THR A 378 -24.71 -9.52 22.20
CA THR A 378 -24.34 -10.64 21.33
C THR A 378 -22.89 -11.09 21.45
N VAL A 379 -21.97 -10.22 21.92
CA VAL A 379 -20.54 -10.52 21.96
C VAL A 379 -20.06 -10.69 23.38
N VAL A 380 -19.56 -11.89 23.70
CA VAL A 380 -18.80 -12.13 24.92
C VAL A 380 -17.34 -11.85 24.63
N LYS A 381 -16.86 -10.65 25.03
CA LYS A 381 -15.47 -10.26 24.79
C LYS A 381 -14.52 -11.25 25.49
N PRO A 382 -13.50 -11.76 24.77
CA PRO A 382 -12.46 -12.53 25.41
C PRO A 382 -11.72 -11.66 26.43
N ARG A 383 -11.14 -12.27 27.45
CA ARG A 383 -10.07 -11.61 28.25
C ARG A 383 -9.02 -11.12 27.26
N GLU A 384 -8.25 -10.08 27.63
CA GLU A 384 -7.20 -9.53 26.73
C GLU A 384 -6.52 -10.62 25.92
N SER A 385 -6.59 -10.51 24.58
CA SER A 385 -6.13 -11.60 23.71
C SER A 385 -4.64 -11.84 23.94
N LYS A 386 -4.22 -13.08 23.98
CA LYS A 386 -2.81 -13.45 24.15
C LYS A 386 -1.94 -12.80 23.06
N GLU A 387 -2.49 -12.68 21.86
CA GLU A 387 -1.86 -12.01 20.71
C GLU A 387 -1.63 -10.53 20.99
N ARG A 388 -2.59 -9.83 21.59
CA ARG A 388 -2.48 -8.43 21.96
C ARG A 388 -1.41 -8.21 23.03
N ILE A 389 -1.42 -9.03 24.09
CA ILE A 389 -0.40 -8.96 25.15
C ILE A 389 1.00 -9.22 24.57
N ARG A 390 1.11 -10.19 23.66
CA ARG A 390 2.37 -10.49 22.97
C ARG A 390 2.80 -9.30 22.09
N SER A 391 1.88 -8.73 21.32
CA SER A 391 2.14 -7.57 20.46
C SER A 391 2.61 -6.37 21.28
N GLN A 392 1.98 -6.08 22.40
CA GLN A 392 2.39 -4.99 23.28
C GLN A 392 3.79 -5.22 23.89
N LYS A 393 4.13 -6.48 24.24
CA LYS A 393 5.49 -6.81 24.73
C LYS A 393 6.54 -6.61 23.63
N ILE A 394 6.24 -7.03 22.40
CA ILE A 394 7.13 -6.84 21.25
C ILE A 394 7.27 -5.34 20.94
N ASP A 395 6.16 -4.59 20.97
CA ASP A 395 6.15 -3.16 20.69
C ASP A 395 6.96 -2.34 21.71
N LYS A 396 7.04 -2.76 22.98
CA LYS A 396 7.93 -2.11 23.96
C LYS A 396 9.39 -2.05 23.48
N LEU A 397 9.82 -3.09 22.73
CA LEU A 397 11.17 -3.14 22.18
C LEU A 397 11.24 -2.46 20.79
N LEU A 398 10.33 -2.80 19.89
CA LEU A 398 10.39 -2.39 18.49
C LEU A 398 9.95 -0.93 18.26
N THR A 399 9.07 -0.39 19.11
CA THR A 399 8.58 1.00 19.01
C THR A 399 8.93 1.84 20.23
N GLY A 400 9.82 1.36 21.10
CA GLY A 400 10.27 2.08 22.29
C GLY A 400 11.00 3.38 21.95
N LYS A 401 10.90 4.38 22.83
CA LYS A 401 11.46 5.74 22.63
C LYS A 401 12.94 5.75 22.19
N TYR A 402 13.77 4.88 22.78
CA TYR A 402 15.21 4.82 22.49
C TYR A 402 15.59 3.59 21.64
N THR A 403 14.76 2.56 21.63
CA THR A 403 15.04 1.29 20.93
C THR A 403 14.46 1.24 19.55
N GLY A 404 13.41 1.98 19.23
CA GLY A 404 12.66 1.88 17.98
C GLY A 404 13.53 2.11 16.73
N ILE A 405 14.30 3.21 16.67
CA ILE A 405 15.16 3.51 15.51
C ILE A 405 16.35 2.56 15.41
N PRO A 406 17.11 2.26 16.50
CA PRO A 406 18.18 1.26 16.42
C PRO A 406 17.69 -0.12 15.99
N MET A 407 16.56 -0.59 16.52
CA MET A 407 15.97 -1.88 16.12
C MET A 407 15.54 -1.90 14.65
N PHE A 408 14.96 -0.81 14.18
CA PHE A 408 14.62 -0.65 12.77
C PHE A 408 15.86 -0.77 11.88
N ILE A 409 16.94 -0.07 12.20
CA ILE A 409 18.19 -0.13 11.45
C ILE A 409 18.78 -1.55 11.50
N ALA A 410 18.74 -2.20 12.67
CA ALA A 410 19.25 -3.57 12.84
C ALA A 410 18.48 -4.60 12.01
N ILE A 411 17.13 -4.54 12.04
CA ILE A 411 16.27 -5.45 11.28
C ILE A 411 16.46 -5.24 9.77
N MET A 412 16.43 -3.99 9.30
CA MET A 412 16.64 -3.70 7.87
C MET A 412 18.07 -4.06 7.43
N GLY A 413 19.07 -3.78 8.26
CA GLY A 413 20.45 -4.20 8.01
C GLY A 413 20.60 -5.72 7.90
N LEU A 414 19.92 -6.47 8.78
CA LEU A 414 19.89 -7.94 8.73
C LEU A 414 19.21 -8.44 7.45
N VAL A 415 18.08 -7.87 7.08
CA VAL A 415 17.36 -8.23 5.85
C VAL A 415 18.24 -7.99 4.62
N PHE A 416 18.87 -6.83 4.53
CA PHE A 416 19.77 -6.54 3.41
C PHE A 416 21.01 -7.44 3.42
N TYR A 417 21.62 -7.70 4.57
CA TYR A 417 22.76 -8.60 4.68
C TYR A 417 22.42 -10.01 4.22
N LEU A 418 21.31 -10.57 4.68
CA LEU A 418 20.86 -11.91 4.25
C LEU A 418 20.51 -11.95 2.76
N THR A 419 19.90 -10.90 2.24
CA THR A 419 19.51 -10.82 0.82
C THR A 419 20.73 -10.71 -0.09
N PHE A 420 21.66 -9.79 0.19
CA PHE A 420 22.75 -9.48 -0.75
C PHE A 420 24.04 -10.28 -0.53
N ASN A 421 24.29 -10.75 0.70
CA ASN A 421 25.56 -11.43 1.00
C ASN A 421 25.43 -12.92 1.30
N VAL A 422 24.25 -13.40 1.70
CA VAL A 422 24.08 -14.80 2.11
C VAL A 422 23.16 -15.54 1.13
N ILE A 423 21.86 -15.39 1.29
CA ILE A 423 20.87 -16.23 0.57
C ILE A 423 20.81 -15.82 -0.91
N GLY A 424 20.58 -14.54 -1.18
CA GLY A 424 20.45 -14.05 -2.55
C GLY A 424 21.74 -14.24 -3.34
N ALA A 425 22.92 -13.97 -2.75
CA ALA A 425 24.20 -14.20 -3.40
C ALA A 425 24.45 -15.69 -3.69
N ALA A 426 24.16 -16.58 -2.75
CA ALA A 426 24.32 -18.02 -2.96
C ALA A 426 23.42 -18.54 -4.10
N LEU A 427 22.15 -18.14 -4.12
CA LEU A 427 21.22 -18.51 -5.17
C LEU A 427 21.60 -17.90 -6.53
N SER A 428 22.09 -16.65 -6.55
CA SER A 428 22.59 -15.99 -7.76
C SER A 428 23.79 -16.73 -8.33
N ASN A 429 24.78 -17.10 -7.50
CA ASN A 429 25.94 -17.86 -7.94
C ASN A 429 25.56 -19.23 -8.56
N VAL A 430 24.58 -19.94 -7.96
CA VAL A 430 24.08 -21.21 -8.53
C VAL A 430 23.47 -20.97 -9.91
N LEU A 431 22.67 -19.90 -10.06
CA LEU A 431 22.04 -19.57 -11.32
C LEU A 431 23.08 -19.12 -12.36
N ASP A 432 24.12 -18.38 -11.97
CA ASP A 432 25.22 -17.96 -12.85
C ASP A 432 26.00 -19.17 -13.40
N ILE A 433 26.28 -20.18 -12.56
CA ILE A 433 26.89 -21.42 -12.99
C ILE A 433 26.03 -22.13 -14.04
N LEU A 434 24.71 -22.16 -13.81
CA LEU A 434 23.78 -22.80 -14.73
C LEU A 434 23.68 -22.03 -16.07
N ILE A 435 23.59 -20.71 -16.02
CA ILE A 435 23.59 -19.85 -17.22
C ILE A 435 24.89 -20.02 -18.00
N THR A 436 26.05 -20.00 -17.33
CA THR A 436 27.36 -20.21 -17.95
C THR A 436 27.46 -21.59 -18.61
N PHE A 437 26.95 -22.63 -17.93
CA PHE A 437 26.92 -23.97 -18.49
C PHE A 437 26.09 -24.04 -19.80
N VAL A 438 24.92 -23.44 -19.80
CA VAL A 438 24.05 -23.37 -21.02
C VAL A 438 24.71 -22.53 -22.11
N THR A 439 25.30 -21.38 -21.75
CA THR A 439 25.98 -20.49 -22.70
C THR A 439 27.15 -21.20 -23.37
N ASN A 440 28.01 -21.88 -22.60
CA ASN A 440 29.14 -22.67 -23.15
C ASN A 440 28.67 -23.81 -24.01
N GLY A 441 27.53 -24.46 -23.66
CA GLY A 441 26.93 -25.49 -24.50
C GLY A 441 26.47 -24.97 -25.87
N VAL A 442 25.84 -23.80 -25.90
CA VAL A 442 25.41 -23.14 -27.13
C VAL A 442 26.62 -22.61 -27.92
N ASP A 443 27.62 -22.06 -27.27
CA ASP A 443 28.87 -21.61 -27.90
C ASP A 443 29.59 -22.74 -28.64
N ASN A 444 29.76 -23.89 -28.01
CA ASN A 444 30.34 -25.08 -28.59
C ASN A 444 29.51 -25.59 -29.81
N LEU A 445 28.17 -25.52 -29.69
CA LEU A 445 27.27 -25.92 -30.78
C LEU A 445 27.40 -24.99 -31.98
N LEU A 446 27.38 -23.68 -31.77
CA LEU A 446 27.52 -22.68 -32.84
C LEU A 446 28.90 -22.75 -33.52
N THR A 447 29.94 -22.99 -32.74
CA THR A 447 31.31 -23.21 -33.25
C THR A 447 31.38 -24.48 -34.12
N ALA A 448 30.78 -25.58 -33.65
CA ALA A 448 30.72 -26.84 -34.43
C ALA A 448 29.94 -26.69 -35.74
N MET A 449 28.92 -25.82 -35.78
CA MET A 449 28.14 -25.51 -36.97
C MET A 449 28.80 -24.49 -37.91
N ASN A 450 29.99 -23.97 -37.60
CA ASN A 450 30.71 -22.91 -38.32
C ASN A 450 29.81 -21.70 -38.66
N VAL A 451 29.02 -21.25 -37.69
CA VAL A 451 28.13 -20.10 -37.87
C VAL A 451 28.94 -18.82 -38.10
N ASN A 452 28.40 -17.89 -38.91
CA ASN A 452 29.03 -16.59 -39.16
C ASN A 452 29.41 -15.90 -37.83
N SER A 453 30.65 -15.39 -37.75
CA SER A 453 31.22 -14.79 -36.54
C SER A 453 30.35 -13.65 -35.92
N VAL A 454 29.66 -12.86 -36.76
CA VAL A 454 28.77 -11.78 -36.33
C VAL A 454 27.50 -12.36 -35.69
N LEU A 455 26.92 -13.37 -36.27
CA LEU A 455 25.74 -14.04 -35.75
C LEU A 455 26.09 -14.82 -34.45
N HIS A 456 27.26 -15.44 -34.38
CA HIS A 456 27.80 -16.08 -33.21
C HIS A 456 27.92 -15.07 -32.03
N ALA A 457 28.59 -13.92 -32.26
CA ALA A 457 28.74 -12.87 -31.27
C ALA A 457 27.39 -12.24 -30.84
N LEU A 458 26.44 -12.10 -31.78
CA LEU A 458 25.09 -11.62 -31.42
C LEU A 458 24.38 -12.58 -30.46
N ILE A 459 24.49 -13.88 -30.73
CA ILE A 459 23.83 -14.90 -29.88
C ILE A 459 24.52 -15.00 -28.53
N ILE A 460 25.83 -15.14 -28.49
CA ILE A 460 26.56 -15.34 -27.21
C ILE A 460 26.68 -14.04 -26.41
N ASP A 461 27.25 -12.99 -27.02
CA ASP A 461 27.54 -11.74 -26.28
C ASP A 461 26.31 -10.84 -26.19
N GLY A 462 25.48 -10.78 -27.24
CA GLY A 462 24.26 -9.95 -27.26
C GLY A 462 23.12 -10.56 -26.48
N ILE A 463 22.79 -11.85 -26.73
CA ILE A 463 21.60 -12.49 -26.16
C ILE A 463 21.94 -13.18 -24.83
N PHE A 464 22.82 -14.19 -24.86
CA PHE A 464 23.06 -15.01 -23.66
C PHE A 464 23.72 -14.21 -22.53
N TYR A 465 24.72 -13.41 -22.82
CA TYR A 465 25.36 -12.57 -21.82
C TYR A 465 24.39 -11.49 -21.28
N GLY A 466 23.65 -10.83 -22.17
CA GLY A 466 22.69 -9.80 -21.77
C GLY A 466 21.49 -10.33 -20.97
N VAL A 467 20.90 -11.44 -21.41
CA VAL A 467 19.81 -12.12 -20.70
C VAL A 467 20.31 -12.75 -19.41
N GLY A 468 21.48 -13.36 -19.44
CA GLY A 468 22.12 -14.00 -18.30
C GLY A 468 22.31 -13.01 -17.15
N SER A 469 22.86 -11.83 -17.45
CA SER A 469 23.07 -10.79 -16.44
C SER A 469 21.80 -10.37 -15.73
N VAL A 470 20.67 -10.31 -16.44
CA VAL A 470 19.36 -9.98 -15.84
C VAL A 470 18.81 -11.12 -14.99
N LEU A 471 18.93 -12.36 -15.48
CA LEU A 471 18.46 -13.54 -14.74
C LEU A 471 19.24 -13.73 -13.43
N SER A 472 20.54 -13.44 -13.43
CA SER A 472 21.38 -13.53 -12.24
C SER A 472 20.90 -12.70 -11.05
N PHE A 473 20.21 -11.59 -11.31
CA PHE A 473 19.63 -10.74 -10.24
C PHE A 473 18.26 -11.24 -9.75
N LEU A 474 17.58 -12.12 -10.48
CA LEU A 474 16.25 -12.60 -10.09
C LEU A 474 16.23 -13.24 -8.69
N PRO A 475 17.17 -14.12 -8.31
CA PRO A 475 17.20 -14.71 -6.97
C PRO A 475 17.34 -13.67 -5.85
N ILE A 476 18.15 -12.64 -6.07
CA ILE A 476 18.33 -11.55 -5.11
C ILE A 476 17.01 -10.79 -4.92
N ILE A 477 16.32 -10.48 -6.02
CA ILE A 477 15.03 -9.77 -5.99
C ILE A 477 13.96 -10.61 -5.29
N VAL A 478 13.88 -11.92 -5.60
CA VAL A 478 12.93 -12.84 -4.96
C VAL A 478 13.20 -12.96 -3.47
N THR A 479 14.47 -13.06 -3.07
CA THR A 479 14.86 -13.12 -1.66
C THR A 479 14.52 -11.82 -0.92
N LEU A 480 14.72 -10.66 -1.55
CA LEU A 480 14.31 -9.38 -0.99
C LEU A 480 12.80 -9.32 -0.78
N PHE A 481 12.03 -9.69 -1.78
CA PHE A 481 10.57 -9.74 -1.65
C PHE A 481 10.10 -10.73 -0.59
N PHE A 482 10.79 -11.85 -0.42
CA PHE A 482 10.50 -12.82 0.64
C PHE A 482 10.56 -12.16 2.02
N PHE A 483 11.68 -11.51 2.34
CA PHE A 483 11.82 -10.83 3.63
C PHE A 483 10.86 -9.67 3.80
N LEU A 484 10.64 -8.87 2.74
CA LEU A 484 9.70 -7.75 2.78
C LEU A 484 8.27 -8.22 3.00
N SER A 485 7.83 -9.29 2.34
CA SER A 485 6.50 -9.89 2.57
C SER A 485 6.33 -10.35 4.02
N ILE A 486 7.36 -10.98 4.60
CA ILE A 486 7.33 -11.37 6.02
C ILE A 486 7.18 -10.13 6.92
N LEU A 487 7.91 -9.05 6.67
CA LEU A 487 7.81 -7.83 7.45
C LEU A 487 6.47 -7.12 7.28
N GLU A 488 5.90 -7.15 6.07
CA GLU A 488 4.60 -6.57 5.76
C GLU A 488 3.47 -7.36 6.42
N ASP A 489 3.38 -8.66 6.17
CA ASP A 489 2.34 -9.54 6.70
C ASP A 489 2.41 -9.67 8.24
N SER A 490 3.62 -9.58 8.81
CA SER A 490 3.78 -9.58 10.28
C SER A 490 3.23 -8.33 10.96
N GLY A 491 2.93 -7.25 10.21
CA GLY A 491 2.51 -5.96 10.74
C GLY A 491 3.67 -5.04 11.20
N TYR A 492 4.93 -5.45 10.96
CA TYR A 492 6.09 -4.63 11.33
C TYR A 492 6.20 -3.35 10.49
N MET A 493 5.86 -3.41 9.20
CA MET A 493 5.93 -2.22 8.32
C MET A 493 4.99 -1.10 8.76
N ALA A 494 3.85 -1.42 9.37
CA ALA A 494 2.96 -0.42 9.98
C ALA A 494 3.66 0.33 11.13
N ARG A 495 4.45 -0.38 11.96
CA ARG A 495 5.25 0.24 13.03
C ARG A 495 6.37 1.12 12.49
N VAL A 496 7.00 0.70 11.41
CA VAL A 496 8.02 1.53 10.74
C VAL A 496 7.41 2.84 10.24
N ALA A 497 6.23 2.77 9.61
CA ALA A 497 5.50 3.96 9.19
C ALA A 497 5.16 4.88 10.38
N PHE A 498 4.71 4.31 11.50
CA PHE A 498 4.43 5.01 12.74
C PHE A 498 5.67 5.72 13.32
N ILE A 499 6.83 5.06 13.34
CA ILE A 499 8.08 5.64 13.84
C ILE A 499 8.55 6.80 12.94
N MET A 500 8.41 6.65 11.62
CA MET A 500 8.99 7.56 10.64
C MET A 500 8.09 8.73 10.26
N ASP A 501 6.81 8.74 10.64
CA ASP A 501 5.85 9.77 10.20
C ASP A 501 6.30 11.19 10.50
N LYS A 502 6.78 11.45 11.71
CA LYS A 502 7.24 12.79 12.12
C LYS A 502 8.38 13.33 11.24
N LEU A 503 9.33 12.46 10.86
CA LEU A 503 10.46 12.85 9.99
C LEU A 503 9.98 13.12 8.56
N LEU A 504 9.20 12.20 8.00
CA LEU A 504 8.74 12.29 6.62
C LEU A 504 7.76 13.45 6.40
N ARG A 505 6.92 13.75 7.39
CA ARG A 505 6.02 14.90 7.35
C ARG A 505 6.76 16.23 7.20
N LYS A 506 7.93 16.39 7.84
CA LYS A 506 8.77 17.59 7.61
C LYS A 506 9.16 17.73 6.14
N LEU A 507 9.37 16.61 5.46
CA LEU A 507 9.66 16.55 4.02
C LEU A 507 8.40 16.69 3.15
N GLY A 508 7.21 16.69 3.75
CA GLY A 508 5.93 16.75 3.04
C GLY A 508 5.41 15.39 2.58
N LEU A 509 5.82 14.31 3.20
CA LEU A 509 5.41 12.93 2.95
C LEU A 509 4.72 12.31 4.16
N SER A 510 3.84 11.35 3.95
CA SER A 510 3.28 10.52 5.02
C SER A 510 4.28 9.45 5.49
N GLY A 511 4.11 8.94 6.70
CA GLY A 511 4.96 7.89 7.26
C GLY A 511 5.01 6.61 6.41
N ARG A 512 3.94 6.30 5.70
CA ARG A 512 3.86 5.14 4.78
C ARG A 512 4.85 5.24 3.62
N SER A 513 5.27 6.43 3.22
CA SER A 513 6.23 6.65 2.12
C SER A 513 7.63 6.07 2.40
N ILE A 514 7.94 5.77 3.68
CA ILE A 514 9.23 5.14 4.03
C ILE A 514 9.40 3.76 3.39
N VAL A 515 8.31 3.00 3.23
CA VAL A 515 8.34 1.61 2.73
C VAL A 515 8.87 1.54 1.29
N PRO A 516 8.30 2.25 0.31
CA PRO A 516 8.85 2.32 -1.04
C PRO A 516 10.30 2.83 -1.09
N MET A 517 10.62 3.82 -0.26
CA MET A 517 11.98 4.40 -0.23
C MET A 517 13.02 3.40 0.32
N LEU A 518 12.67 2.63 1.36
CA LEU A 518 13.54 1.57 1.89
C LEU A 518 13.77 0.46 0.87
N ILE A 519 12.71 0.02 0.18
CA ILE A 519 12.82 -0.95 -0.89
C ILE A 519 13.76 -0.42 -1.99
N GLY A 520 13.75 0.89 -2.25
CA GLY A 520 14.60 1.59 -3.20
C GLY A 520 16.11 1.42 -2.93
N PHE A 521 16.54 1.23 -1.66
CA PHE A 521 17.94 0.89 -1.33
C PHE A 521 18.34 -0.51 -1.83
N GLY A 522 17.40 -1.42 -1.93
CA GLY A 522 17.63 -2.70 -2.58
C GLY A 522 17.56 -2.59 -4.11
N CYS A 523 16.42 -2.17 -4.62
CA CYS A 523 16.17 -1.98 -6.06
C CYS A 523 15.09 -0.90 -6.27
N SER A 524 15.36 0.03 -7.19
CA SER A 524 14.39 1.10 -7.50
C SER A 524 13.12 0.59 -8.19
N VAL A 525 13.18 -0.52 -8.94
CA VAL A 525 12.00 -1.10 -9.62
C VAL A 525 10.90 -1.49 -8.62
N PRO A 526 11.15 -2.42 -7.68
CA PRO A 526 10.15 -2.75 -6.66
C PRO A 526 9.83 -1.57 -5.75
N GLY A 527 10.78 -0.67 -5.48
CA GLY A 527 10.53 0.55 -4.71
C GLY A 527 9.46 1.44 -5.36
N VAL A 528 9.55 1.66 -6.66
CA VAL A 528 8.53 2.40 -7.43
C VAL A 528 7.19 1.65 -7.43
N MET A 529 7.19 0.33 -7.65
CA MET A 529 5.96 -0.47 -7.65
C MET A 529 5.26 -0.48 -6.28
N ALA A 530 6.02 -0.51 -5.18
CA ALA A 530 5.48 -0.47 -3.82
C ALA A 530 4.76 0.85 -3.49
N SER A 531 4.99 1.91 -4.26
CA SER A 531 4.28 3.19 -4.06
C SER A 531 2.77 3.11 -4.29
N ARG A 532 2.26 2.02 -4.88
CA ARG A 532 0.82 1.74 -5.04
C ARG A 532 0.07 1.64 -3.72
N THR A 533 0.76 1.27 -2.65
CA THR A 533 0.17 1.17 -1.30
C THR A 533 -0.11 2.53 -0.66
N LEU A 534 0.30 3.62 -1.32
CA LEU A 534 0.06 4.99 -0.86
C LEU A 534 -1.31 5.47 -1.35
N SER A 535 -2.19 5.82 -0.43
CA SER A 535 -3.55 6.30 -0.69
C SER A 535 -3.60 7.69 -1.35
N SER A 536 -2.55 8.52 -1.17
CA SER A 536 -2.46 9.85 -1.74
C SER A 536 -1.69 9.84 -3.06
N GLU A 537 -2.31 10.31 -4.13
CA GLU A 537 -1.65 10.46 -5.43
C GLU A 537 -0.46 11.44 -5.36
N ARG A 538 -0.60 12.50 -4.56
CA ARG A 538 0.45 13.47 -4.27
C ARG A 538 1.68 12.80 -3.62
N ASP A 539 1.46 12.07 -2.52
CA ASP A 539 2.51 11.39 -1.78
C ASP A 539 3.13 10.28 -2.63
N ARG A 540 2.32 9.57 -3.42
CA ARG A 540 2.77 8.55 -4.37
C ARG A 540 3.70 9.14 -5.44
N ARG A 541 3.29 10.22 -6.11
CA ARG A 541 4.11 10.90 -7.12
C ARG A 541 5.43 11.38 -6.53
N MET A 542 5.38 12.04 -5.38
CA MET A 542 6.57 12.54 -4.71
C MET A 542 7.52 11.41 -4.28
N THR A 543 6.98 10.31 -3.74
CA THR A 543 7.76 9.13 -3.34
C THR A 543 8.45 8.48 -4.54
N VAL A 544 7.74 8.32 -5.67
CA VAL A 544 8.32 7.76 -6.91
C VAL A 544 9.45 8.63 -7.44
N LEU A 545 9.33 9.96 -7.36
CA LEU A 545 10.40 10.89 -7.78
C LEU A 545 11.63 10.81 -6.87
N LEU A 546 11.44 10.51 -5.58
CA LEU A 546 12.53 10.46 -4.58
C LEU A 546 13.22 9.09 -4.52
N THR A 547 12.50 8.01 -4.80
CA THR A 547 13.02 6.63 -4.70
C THR A 547 14.33 6.42 -5.49
N PRO A 548 14.54 6.92 -6.72
CA PRO A 548 15.77 6.68 -7.45
C PRO A 548 17.02 7.42 -6.90
N PHE A 549 16.87 8.39 -5.99
CA PHE A 549 18.00 9.00 -5.28
C PHE A 549 18.61 8.03 -4.24
N MET A 550 17.86 7.02 -3.81
CA MET A 550 18.37 5.97 -2.94
C MET A 550 19.38 5.10 -3.69
N SER A 551 20.46 4.77 -3.00
CA SER A 551 21.52 3.96 -3.59
C SER A 551 21.09 2.49 -3.67
N CYS A 552 20.75 1.99 -4.87
CA CYS A 552 20.40 0.57 -5.04
C CYS A 552 21.66 -0.33 -5.10
N SER A 553 21.46 -1.64 -4.90
CA SER A 553 22.54 -2.65 -4.87
C SER A 553 23.36 -2.68 -6.16
N ALA A 554 22.78 -2.43 -7.32
CA ALA A 554 23.48 -2.40 -8.61
C ALA A 554 24.52 -1.27 -8.74
N LYS A 555 24.47 -0.25 -7.87
CA LYS A 555 25.47 0.82 -7.84
C LYS A 555 26.71 0.46 -6.99
N VAL A 556 26.58 -0.52 -6.08
CA VAL A 556 27.65 -0.91 -5.14
C VAL A 556 28.93 -1.39 -5.85
N PRO A 557 28.89 -2.21 -6.91
CA PRO A 557 30.09 -2.58 -7.66
C PRO A 557 30.87 -1.38 -8.20
N ILE A 558 30.16 -0.32 -8.64
CA ILE A 558 30.81 0.93 -9.12
C ILE A 558 31.59 1.59 -7.99
N TYR A 559 30.97 1.69 -6.80
CA TYR A 559 31.62 2.27 -5.63
C TYR A 559 32.82 1.48 -5.20
N ALA A 560 32.68 0.14 -5.13
CA ALA A 560 33.77 -0.75 -4.74
C ALA A 560 34.95 -0.65 -5.72
N PHE A 561 34.69 -0.67 -7.04
CA PHE A 561 35.72 -0.60 -8.06
C PHE A 561 36.52 0.72 -7.99
N PHE A 562 35.82 1.86 -7.97
CA PHE A 562 36.48 3.17 -7.90
C PHE A 562 37.15 3.43 -6.55
N SER A 563 36.52 3.00 -5.45
CA SER A 563 37.08 3.18 -4.11
C SER A 563 38.38 2.37 -3.94
N ALA A 564 38.42 1.15 -4.47
CA ALA A 564 39.63 0.32 -4.43
C ALA A 564 40.76 0.92 -5.31
N ALA A 565 40.39 1.49 -6.48
CA ALA A 565 41.39 2.04 -7.41
C ALA A 565 41.98 3.39 -6.96
N PHE A 566 41.13 4.31 -6.44
CA PHE A 566 41.53 5.69 -6.13
C PHE A 566 41.69 5.97 -4.62
N PHE A 567 40.99 5.22 -3.75
CA PHE A 567 40.95 5.46 -2.29
C PHE A 567 41.17 4.19 -1.47
N PRO A 568 42.24 3.42 -1.69
CA PRO A 568 42.40 2.07 -1.07
C PRO A 568 42.34 2.11 0.46
N HIS A 569 42.91 3.15 1.09
CA HIS A 569 42.92 3.30 2.57
C HIS A 569 41.56 3.76 3.13
N TYR A 570 40.68 4.36 2.33
CA TYR A 570 39.39 4.95 2.72
C TYR A 570 38.19 4.32 2.00
N ALA A 571 38.38 3.20 1.33
CA ALA A 571 37.37 2.58 0.47
C ALA A 571 36.02 2.38 1.17
N ALA A 572 36.02 1.85 2.40
CA ALA A 572 34.81 1.64 3.19
C ALA A 572 34.11 2.97 3.53
N LEU A 573 34.89 4.01 3.85
CA LEU A 573 34.37 5.32 4.20
C LEU A 573 33.74 6.02 2.97
N VAL A 574 34.36 5.89 1.80
CA VAL A 574 33.81 6.39 0.52
C VAL A 574 32.52 5.69 0.18
N MET A 575 32.46 4.35 0.33
CA MET A 575 31.24 3.59 0.06
C MET A 575 30.08 4.02 0.97
N ILE A 576 30.32 4.15 2.28
CA ILE A 576 29.33 4.63 3.25
C ILE A 576 28.92 6.08 2.91
N GLY A 577 29.89 6.92 2.57
CA GLY A 577 29.67 8.32 2.14
C GLY A 577 28.73 8.43 0.95
N MET A 578 28.82 7.52 -0.03
CA MET A 578 27.91 7.51 -1.19
C MET A 578 26.45 7.29 -0.78
N TYR A 579 26.17 6.39 0.20
CA TYR A 579 24.82 6.22 0.73
C TYR A 579 24.31 7.50 1.39
N PHE A 580 25.13 8.14 2.23
CA PHE A 580 24.74 9.40 2.88
C PHE A 580 24.51 10.54 1.88
N ILE A 581 25.36 10.67 0.85
CA ILE A 581 25.18 11.66 -0.21
C ILE A 581 23.82 11.46 -0.91
N GLY A 582 23.46 10.22 -1.26
CA GLY A 582 22.16 9.90 -1.86
C GLY A 582 21.00 10.34 -0.98
N ILE A 583 21.04 10.03 0.32
CA ILE A 583 20.02 10.42 1.29
C ILE A 583 19.94 11.95 1.42
N ILE A 584 21.06 12.64 1.55
CA ILE A 584 21.10 14.12 1.70
C ILE A 584 20.53 14.79 0.47
N VAL A 585 20.94 14.37 -0.72
CA VAL A 585 20.40 14.93 -1.99
C VAL A 585 18.91 14.61 -2.11
N GLY A 586 18.47 13.41 -1.74
CA GLY A 586 17.05 13.04 -1.68
C GLY A 586 16.24 13.95 -0.74
N ILE A 587 16.76 14.27 0.44
CA ILE A 587 16.15 15.20 1.39
C ILE A 587 16.07 16.63 0.80
N ILE A 588 17.14 17.12 0.19
CA ILE A 588 17.16 18.44 -0.46
C ILE A 588 16.10 18.50 -1.57
N MET A 589 16.05 17.48 -2.41
CA MET A 589 15.06 17.38 -3.47
C MET A 589 13.64 17.28 -2.95
N ALA A 590 13.42 16.58 -1.83
CA ALA A 590 12.12 16.54 -1.17
C ALA A 590 11.65 17.93 -0.73
N PHE A 591 12.52 18.74 -0.13
CA PHE A 591 12.21 20.14 0.21
C PHE A 591 11.91 21.00 -1.02
N ILE A 592 12.67 20.83 -2.11
CA ILE A 592 12.43 21.54 -3.36
C ILE A 592 11.06 21.14 -3.94
N PHE A 593 10.76 19.86 -4.02
CA PHE A 593 9.49 19.36 -4.54
C PHE A 593 8.29 19.80 -3.68
N LYS A 594 8.43 19.78 -2.34
CA LYS A 594 7.39 20.29 -1.43
C LYS A 594 7.04 21.75 -1.71
N LYS A 595 8.06 22.60 -1.97
CA LYS A 595 7.84 24.03 -2.22
C LYS A 595 7.36 24.35 -3.64
N THR A 596 7.72 23.54 -4.63
CA THR A 596 7.48 23.83 -6.05
C THR A 596 6.32 23.03 -6.64
N LEU A 597 6.41 21.70 -6.67
CA LEU A 597 5.51 20.80 -7.39
C LEU A 597 4.34 20.30 -6.52
N PHE A 598 4.59 20.03 -5.24
CA PHE A 598 3.65 19.35 -4.35
C PHE A 598 3.32 20.24 -3.14
N LYS A 599 2.67 21.37 -3.42
CA LYS A 599 2.16 22.28 -2.38
C LYS A 599 1.02 21.61 -1.59
N GLY A 600 0.90 21.91 -0.33
CA GLY A 600 -0.13 21.39 0.59
C GLY A 600 0.43 20.43 1.66
N GLU A 601 -0.42 20.07 2.62
CA GLU A 601 -0.07 19.15 3.70
C GLU A 601 -0.19 17.69 3.22
N PRO A 602 0.64 16.78 3.75
CA PRO A 602 0.49 15.34 3.49
C PRO A 602 -0.82 14.84 4.11
N VAL A 603 -1.40 13.81 3.51
CA VAL A 603 -2.64 13.18 4.00
C VAL A 603 -2.48 12.85 5.48
N PRO A 604 -3.51 13.13 6.31
CA PRO A 604 -3.50 12.78 7.71
C PRO A 604 -3.17 11.30 7.93
N PHE A 605 -2.39 11.04 8.97
CA PHE A 605 -1.96 9.69 9.31
C PHE A 605 -2.90 9.12 10.36
N VAL A 606 -3.95 8.48 9.90
CA VAL A 606 -4.83 7.68 10.75
C VAL A 606 -4.61 6.22 10.37
N MET A 607 -4.11 5.42 11.28
CA MET A 607 -3.76 4.03 11.01
C MET A 607 -3.94 3.17 12.26
N GLU A 608 -4.46 1.96 12.05
CA GLU A 608 -4.42 0.92 13.07
C GLU A 608 -3.08 0.18 13.02
N LEU A 609 -2.56 -0.16 14.18
CA LEU A 609 -1.41 -1.05 14.30
C LEU A 609 -1.91 -2.50 14.44
N PRO A 610 -1.86 -3.33 13.38
CA PRO A 610 -2.34 -4.70 13.43
C PRO A 610 -1.54 -5.52 14.44
N ASN A 611 -2.14 -6.54 15.07
CA ASN A 611 -1.42 -7.47 15.91
C ASN A 611 -0.33 -8.19 15.11
N TYR A 612 0.81 -8.53 15.76
CA TYR A 612 1.85 -9.31 15.11
C TYR A 612 1.34 -10.73 14.84
N ARG A 613 1.37 -11.10 13.56
CA ARG A 613 0.98 -12.42 13.08
C ARG A 613 2.10 -13.06 12.27
N MET A 614 2.21 -14.39 12.35
CA MET A 614 3.10 -15.11 11.44
C MET A 614 2.43 -15.25 10.08
N PRO A 615 3.10 -14.85 8.99
CA PRO A 615 2.54 -14.98 7.65
C PRO A 615 2.31 -16.44 7.27
N GLY A 616 1.22 -16.71 6.56
CA GLY A 616 0.92 -18.05 6.04
C GLY A 616 1.89 -18.42 4.91
N ALA A 617 2.59 -19.56 5.04
CA ALA A 617 3.60 -19.99 4.06
C ALA A 617 3.05 -20.07 2.62
N LYS A 618 1.82 -20.55 2.44
CA LYS A 618 1.18 -20.62 1.10
C LYS A 618 0.98 -19.24 0.48
N ASN A 619 0.55 -18.26 1.27
CA ASN A 619 0.34 -16.89 0.81
C ASN A 619 1.66 -16.22 0.40
N VAL A 620 2.71 -16.40 1.23
CA VAL A 620 4.05 -15.87 0.91
C VAL A 620 4.57 -16.46 -0.39
N VAL A 621 4.49 -17.78 -0.59
CA VAL A 621 4.95 -18.43 -1.82
C VAL A 621 4.16 -17.94 -3.03
N HIS A 622 2.84 -17.81 -2.92
CA HIS A 622 2.00 -17.32 -4.01
C HIS A 622 2.35 -15.87 -4.39
N LEU A 623 2.49 -15.00 -3.39
CA LEU A 623 2.88 -13.59 -3.59
C LEU A 623 4.28 -13.49 -4.23
N LEU A 624 5.23 -14.31 -3.79
CA LEU A 624 6.57 -14.37 -4.40
C LEU A 624 6.52 -14.77 -5.85
N TRP A 625 5.71 -15.78 -6.19
CA TRP A 625 5.53 -16.21 -7.58
C TRP A 625 4.92 -15.12 -8.46
N GLU A 626 3.89 -14.43 -7.98
CA GLU A 626 3.29 -13.30 -8.70
C GLU A 626 4.31 -12.17 -8.93
N LYS A 627 5.06 -11.78 -7.90
CA LYS A 627 6.09 -10.72 -8.01
C LYS A 627 7.23 -11.14 -8.94
N ALA A 628 7.69 -12.38 -8.86
CA ALA A 628 8.73 -12.92 -9.75
C ALA A 628 8.25 -12.97 -11.21
N LYS A 629 7.03 -13.45 -11.46
CA LYS A 629 6.40 -13.48 -12.76
C LYS A 629 6.23 -12.08 -13.36
N ASP A 630 5.75 -11.14 -12.57
CA ASP A 630 5.59 -9.74 -12.96
C ASP A 630 6.93 -9.10 -13.34
N PHE A 631 7.98 -9.37 -12.55
CA PHE A 631 9.32 -8.89 -12.84
C PHE A 631 9.86 -9.48 -14.14
N LEU A 632 9.77 -10.80 -14.30
CA LEU A 632 10.21 -11.50 -15.54
C LEU A 632 9.48 -10.96 -16.76
N GLN A 633 8.17 -10.88 -16.74
CA GLN A 633 7.40 -10.42 -17.92
C GLN A 633 7.68 -8.97 -18.30
N LYS A 634 7.87 -8.09 -17.31
CA LYS A 634 8.01 -6.64 -17.53
C LYS A 634 9.45 -6.20 -17.77
N ALA A 635 10.38 -6.70 -16.96
CA ALA A 635 11.78 -6.32 -17.05
C ALA A 635 12.50 -7.04 -18.19
N PHE A 636 12.24 -8.33 -18.36
CA PHE A 636 12.90 -9.17 -19.37
C PHE A 636 12.73 -8.62 -20.79
N SER A 637 11.49 -8.33 -21.22
CA SER A 637 11.22 -7.89 -22.59
C SER A 637 11.90 -6.57 -22.94
N ILE A 638 11.88 -5.61 -22.00
CA ILE A 638 12.46 -4.27 -22.20
C ILE A 638 13.99 -4.36 -22.19
N ILE A 639 14.56 -5.09 -21.23
CA ILE A 639 16.01 -5.21 -21.09
C ILE A 639 16.57 -6.03 -22.25
N PHE A 640 15.90 -7.09 -22.67
CA PHE A 640 16.29 -7.91 -23.81
C PHE A 640 16.45 -7.09 -25.10
N ILE A 641 15.42 -6.31 -25.48
CA ILE A 641 15.49 -5.45 -26.67
C ILE A 641 16.61 -4.42 -26.55
N ALA A 642 16.73 -3.84 -25.39
CA ALA A 642 17.70 -2.80 -25.14
C ALA A 642 19.15 -3.34 -25.11
N THR A 643 19.38 -4.59 -24.64
CA THR A 643 20.69 -5.23 -24.69
C THR A 643 21.12 -5.51 -26.12
N ILE A 644 20.23 -6.01 -26.95
CA ILE A 644 20.51 -6.22 -28.39
C ILE A 644 20.86 -4.88 -29.07
N LEU A 645 20.12 -3.81 -28.75
CA LEU A 645 20.37 -2.48 -29.31
C LEU A 645 21.77 -1.97 -28.91
N ILE A 646 22.15 -2.09 -27.65
CA ILE A 646 23.48 -1.66 -27.18
C ILE A 646 24.58 -2.54 -27.79
N TRP A 647 24.41 -3.85 -27.82
CA TRP A 647 25.35 -4.74 -28.48
C TRP A 647 25.57 -4.31 -29.91
N PHE A 648 24.48 -4.00 -30.64
CA PHE A 648 24.57 -3.48 -32.00
C PHE A 648 25.36 -2.17 -32.08
N MET A 649 25.06 -1.20 -31.21
CA MET A 649 25.75 0.09 -31.15
C MET A 649 27.23 -0.02 -30.74
N GLN A 650 27.62 -1.08 -30.02
CA GLN A 650 29.01 -1.32 -29.62
C GLN A 650 29.84 -1.98 -30.72
N ASN A 651 29.21 -2.84 -31.54
CA ASN A 651 29.89 -3.67 -32.53
C ASN A 651 29.85 -3.14 -33.96
N PHE A 652 29.06 -2.09 -34.22
CA PHE A 652 28.94 -1.49 -35.57
C PHE A 652 29.32 -0.02 -35.60
N ASP A 653 29.89 0.40 -36.73
CA ASP A 653 30.14 1.84 -37.06
C ASP A 653 28.88 2.46 -37.68
N ILE A 654 28.93 3.79 -37.96
CA ILE A 654 27.83 4.53 -38.58
C ILE A 654 27.52 4.03 -40.01
N ARG A 655 28.45 3.32 -40.64
CA ARG A 655 28.28 2.71 -41.97
C ARG A 655 27.82 1.25 -41.94
N LEU A 656 27.47 0.75 -40.74
CA LEU A 656 27.05 -0.61 -40.48
C LEU A 656 28.12 -1.68 -40.76
N ASN A 657 29.41 -1.31 -40.73
CA ASN A 657 30.51 -2.29 -40.72
C ASN A 657 30.80 -2.75 -39.30
N VAL A 658 31.24 -4.00 -39.18
CA VAL A 658 31.71 -4.55 -37.90
C VAL A 658 33.02 -3.88 -37.50
N VAL A 659 33.08 -3.38 -36.29
CA VAL A 659 34.20 -2.58 -35.80
C VAL A 659 35.19 -3.46 -35.06
N ALA A 660 36.47 -3.37 -35.46
CA ALA A 660 37.58 -4.01 -34.77
C ALA A 660 38.11 -3.15 -33.61
N ASP A 661 37.98 -1.82 -33.71
CA ASP A 661 38.40 -0.83 -32.66
C ASP A 661 37.14 -0.17 -32.06
N SER A 662 36.90 -0.39 -30.77
CA SER A 662 35.77 0.17 -30.03
C SER A 662 35.58 1.70 -30.18
N ARG A 663 36.62 2.43 -30.55
CA ARG A 663 36.58 3.89 -30.79
C ARG A 663 35.70 4.29 -31.98
N GLN A 664 35.53 3.39 -32.94
CA GLN A 664 34.78 3.66 -34.17
C GLN A 664 33.30 3.23 -34.04
N SER A 665 32.94 2.63 -32.95
CA SER A 665 31.55 2.16 -32.67
C SER A 665 30.57 3.34 -32.60
N ILE A 666 29.33 3.12 -33.02
CA ILE A 666 28.25 4.11 -32.93
C ILE A 666 28.16 4.65 -31.50
N LEU A 667 28.28 3.78 -30.49
CA LEU A 667 28.19 4.16 -29.08
C LEU A 667 29.36 5.09 -28.65
N ALA A 668 30.59 4.80 -29.10
CA ALA A 668 31.74 5.66 -28.82
C ALA A 668 31.67 7.04 -29.52
N VAL A 669 31.12 7.07 -30.72
CA VAL A 669 30.89 8.33 -31.43
C VAL A 669 29.85 9.21 -30.73
N LEU A 670 28.72 8.61 -30.30
CA LEU A 670 27.69 9.29 -29.49
C LEU A 670 28.27 9.77 -28.15
N ALA A 671 29.05 8.94 -27.46
CA ALA A 671 29.73 9.33 -26.24
C ALA A 671 30.68 10.49 -26.48
N GLY A 672 31.44 10.48 -27.59
CA GLY A 672 32.35 11.57 -27.98
C GLY A 672 31.64 12.90 -28.17
N MET A 673 30.43 12.89 -28.77
CA MET A 673 29.61 14.10 -28.93
C MET A 673 29.15 14.71 -27.59
N ILE A 674 28.89 13.85 -26.60
CA ILE A 674 28.39 14.26 -25.27
C ILE A 674 29.56 14.58 -24.32
N THR A 675 30.74 14.02 -24.52
CA THR A 675 31.94 14.21 -23.69
C THR A 675 32.22 15.65 -23.27
N PRO A 676 32.07 16.68 -24.12
CA PRO A 676 32.33 18.08 -23.72
C PRO A 676 31.48 18.54 -22.51
N LEU A 677 30.28 17.95 -22.32
CA LEU A 677 29.40 18.26 -21.19
C LEU A 677 29.99 17.78 -19.85
N PHE A 678 30.85 16.77 -19.86
CA PHE A 678 31.46 16.18 -18.69
C PHE A 678 32.88 16.67 -18.37
N LYS A 679 33.49 17.46 -19.28
CA LYS A 679 34.80 18.10 -19.04
C LYS A 679 34.84 18.95 -17.76
N PRO A 680 33.83 19.79 -17.46
CA PRO A 680 33.80 20.58 -16.22
C PRO A 680 33.72 19.75 -14.95
N LEU A 681 33.33 18.50 -15.06
CA LEU A 681 33.18 17.57 -13.94
C LEU A 681 34.48 16.80 -13.62
N GLY A 682 35.54 16.99 -14.41
CA GLY A 682 36.84 16.31 -14.20
C GLY A 682 36.95 14.89 -14.75
N PHE A 683 35.95 14.41 -15.50
CA PHE A 683 35.95 13.09 -16.15
C PHE A 683 35.51 13.14 -17.64
N GLY A 684 35.99 14.12 -18.37
CA GLY A 684 35.72 14.32 -19.78
C GLY A 684 36.48 13.37 -20.72
N ASP A 685 36.45 12.07 -20.46
CA ASP A 685 36.98 11.00 -21.34
C ASP A 685 35.82 10.23 -21.98
N TRP A 686 35.91 9.98 -23.30
CA TRP A 686 34.86 9.28 -24.05
C TRP A 686 34.58 7.87 -23.52
N ARG A 687 35.56 7.16 -22.94
CA ARG A 687 35.45 5.83 -22.39
C ARG A 687 34.54 5.82 -21.15
N LEU A 688 34.70 6.84 -20.29
CA LEU A 688 33.84 7.01 -19.11
C LEU A 688 32.40 7.40 -19.49
N VAL A 689 32.27 8.25 -20.51
CA VAL A 689 30.93 8.65 -21.01
C VAL A 689 30.24 7.47 -21.66
N THR A 690 30.99 6.62 -22.41
CA THR A 690 30.47 5.35 -22.94
C THR A 690 29.95 4.44 -21.80
N ALA A 691 30.72 4.33 -20.71
CA ALA A 691 30.30 3.54 -19.55
C ALA A 691 29.05 4.13 -18.86
N ILE A 692 28.88 5.45 -18.80
CA ILE A 692 27.66 6.10 -18.33
C ILE A 692 26.47 5.73 -19.20
N LEU A 693 26.63 5.74 -20.52
CA LEU A 693 25.56 5.40 -21.47
C LEU A 693 25.14 3.94 -21.35
N THR A 694 26.10 3.00 -21.25
CA THR A 694 25.78 1.59 -20.98
C THR A 694 25.11 1.39 -19.62
N GLY A 695 25.53 2.14 -18.61
CA GLY A 695 24.95 2.12 -17.27
C GLY A 695 23.51 2.64 -17.17
N VAL A 696 22.94 3.25 -18.21
CA VAL A 696 21.50 3.54 -18.28
C VAL A 696 20.71 2.23 -18.44
N MET A 697 21.26 1.24 -19.11
CA MET A 697 20.63 -0.07 -19.23
C MET A 697 20.65 -0.82 -17.92
N ALA A 698 21.85 -1.09 -17.43
CA ALA A 698 22.11 -1.80 -16.20
C ALA A 698 23.33 -1.13 -15.52
N LYS A 699 23.18 -0.74 -14.27
CA LYS A 699 24.23 0.01 -13.55
C LYS A 699 25.55 -0.74 -13.43
N GLU A 700 25.49 -2.04 -13.27
CA GLU A 700 26.67 -2.92 -13.21
C GLU A 700 27.49 -2.93 -14.51
N SER A 701 26.88 -2.68 -15.65
CA SER A 701 27.57 -2.60 -16.95
C SER A 701 28.62 -1.46 -17.01
N VAL A 702 28.51 -0.47 -16.13
CA VAL A 702 29.52 0.60 -16.02
C VAL A 702 30.90 0.05 -15.76
N VAL A 703 31.03 -0.86 -14.79
CA VAL A 703 32.34 -1.46 -14.40
C VAL A 703 32.89 -2.33 -15.52
N SER A 704 32.04 -3.18 -16.10
CA SER A 704 32.45 -4.06 -17.20
C SER A 704 32.91 -3.25 -18.42
N THR A 705 32.18 -2.20 -18.79
CA THR A 705 32.57 -1.31 -19.91
C THR A 705 33.88 -0.59 -19.64
N ILE A 706 34.10 -0.09 -18.42
CA ILE A 706 35.37 0.56 -18.03
C ILE A 706 36.52 -0.44 -18.10
N SER A 707 36.34 -1.64 -17.58
CA SER A 707 37.36 -2.69 -17.59
C SER A 707 37.77 -3.09 -19.02
N ILE A 708 36.83 -3.16 -19.95
CA ILE A 708 37.08 -3.46 -21.35
C ILE A 708 37.79 -2.30 -22.06
N LEU A 709 37.33 -1.06 -21.84
CA LEU A 709 37.84 0.10 -22.60
C LEU A 709 39.17 0.62 -22.09
N PHE A 710 39.51 0.42 -20.83
CA PHE A 710 40.81 0.83 -20.24
C PHE A 710 41.82 -0.33 -20.18
N GLY A 711 41.36 -1.60 -20.21
CA GLY A 711 42.23 -2.79 -20.12
C GLY A 711 42.89 -2.97 -18.76
N SER A 712 43.25 -1.90 -18.06
CA SER A 712 43.83 -1.95 -16.72
C SER A 712 43.38 -0.78 -15.83
N THR A 713 43.36 -1.02 -14.51
CA THR A 713 43.07 0.03 -13.52
C THR A 713 44.14 1.10 -13.47
N ILE A 714 45.40 0.76 -13.82
CA ILE A 714 46.54 1.68 -13.86
C ILE A 714 46.31 2.74 -14.95
N GLU A 715 45.86 2.33 -16.13
CA GLU A 715 45.55 3.25 -17.23
C GLU A 715 44.41 4.19 -16.86
N MET A 716 43.37 3.68 -16.22
CA MET A 716 42.26 4.50 -15.74
C MET A 716 42.72 5.58 -14.74
N VAL A 717 43.55 5.21 -13.77
CA VAL A 717 44.11 6.12 -12.75
C VAL A 717 45.03 7.17 -13.37
N SER A 718 45.71 6.87 -14.48
CA SER A 718 46.51 7.88 -15.22
C SER A 718 45.71 8.92 -15.95
N VAL A 719 44.45 8.62 -16.32
CA VAL A 719 43.57 9.50 -17.11
C VAL A 719 42.68 10.39 -16.24
N ILE A 720 42.31 9.92 -15.06
CA ILE A 720 41.36 10.61 -14.18
C ILE A 720 42.02 10.93 -12.83
N SER A 721 41.86 12.18 -12.36
CA SER A 721 42.27 12.57 -11.01
C SER A 721 41.36 11.97 -9.93
N ALA A 722 41.85 11.88 -8.68
CA ALA A 722 41.03 11.44 -7.55
C ALA A 722 39.76 12.31 -7.37
N ALA A 723 39.85 13.61 -7.58
CA ALA A 723 38.71 14.54 -7.59
C ALA A 723 37.71 14.19 -8.70
N GLY A 724 38.22 13.89 -9.91
CA GLY A 724 37.39 13.46 -11.05
C GLY A 724 36.71 12.10 -10.78
N ALA A 725 37.40 11.17 -10.13
CA ALA A 725 36.84 9.88 -9.73
C ALA A 725 35.71 10.03 -8.70
N MET A 726 35.88 10.91 -7.70
CA MET A 726 34.81 11.20 -6.72
C MET A 726 33.60 11.84 -7.40
N SER A 727 33.83 12.80 -8.31
CA SER A 727 32.80 13.44 -9.11
C SER A 727 32.04 12.41 -9.97
N PHE A 728 32.76 11.49 -10.61
CA PHE A 728 32.15 10.40 -11.39
C PHE A 728 31.28 9.48 -10.52
N LEU A 729 31.77 9.13 -9.33
CA LEU A 729 30.99 8.33 -8.36
C LEU A 729 29.66 9.01 -7.98
N VAL A 730 29.71 10.31 -7.66
CA VAL A 730 28.51 11.08 -7.31
C VAL A 730 27.57 11.20 -8.51
N PHE A 731 28.12 11.39 -9.70
CA PHE A 731 27.31 11.38 -10.94
C PHE A 731 26.63 10.00 -11.12
N CYS A 732 27.36 8.91 -11.03
CA CYS A 732 26.84 7.55 -11.15
C CYS A 732 25.80 7.19 -10.06
N LEU A 733 25.92 7.77 -8.88
CA LEU A 733 24.93 7.64 -7.82
C LEU A 733 23.58 8.26 -8.21
N LEU A 734 23.60 9.48 -8.77
CA LEU A 734 22.42 10.34 -8.87
C LEU A 734 21.78 10.39 -10.27
N TYR A 735 22.53 10.05 -11.35
CA TYR A 735 22.00 10.15 -12.70
C TYR A 735 20.87 9.14 -12.95
N THR A 736 20.20 9.30 -14.08
CA THR A 736 18.98 8.56 -14.46
C THR A 736 18.98 7.08 -13.99
N PRO A 737 17.87 6.57 -13.46
CA PRO A 737 17.79 5.17 -13.07
C PRO A 737 17.89 4.24 -14.29
N CYS A 738 18.04 2.95 -14.06
CA CYS A 738 18.08 1.96 -15.14
C CYS A 738 16.77 1.93 -15.94
N VAL A 739 16.83 1.48 -17.18
CA VAL A 739 15.68 1.42 -18.10
C VAL A 739 14.48 0.69 -17.46
N ALA A 740 14.72 -0.38 -16.69
CA ALA A 740 13.66 -1.09 -15.97
C ALA A 740 12.94 -0.20 -14.94
N ALA A 741 13.69 0.64 -14.22
CA ALA A 741 13.08 1.58 -13.26
C ALA A 741 12.32 2.71 -13.99
N ILE A 742 12.84 3.22 -15.10
CA ILE A 742 12.14 4.20 -15.96
C ILE A 742 10.83 3.60 -16.49
N ALA A 743 10.86 2.36 -16.94
CA ALA A 743 9.66 1.64 -17.40
C ALA A 743 8.63 1.47 -16.27
N SER A 744 9.09 1.19 -15.04
CA SER A 744 8.21 1.12 -13.87
C SER A 744 7.58 2.47 -13.56
N VAL A 745 8.36 3.57 -13.58
CA VAL A 745 7.82 4.93 -13.41
C VAL A 745 6.80 5.26 -14.51
N LYS A 746 7.09 4.90 -15.78
CA LYS A 746 6.15 5.09 -16.90
C LYS A 746 4.84 4.35 -16.67
N LYS A 747 4.91 3.13 -16.14
CA LYS A 747 3.72 2.32 -15.82
C LYS A 747 2.91 2.92 -14.67
N GLU A 748 3.58 3.40 -13.61
CA GLU A 748 2.91 3.91 -12.42
C GLU A 748 2.37 5.34 -12.56
N LEU A 749 3.10 6.22 -13.24
CA LEU A 749 2.76 7.64 -13.32
C LEU A 749 2.56 8.17 -14.75
N GLY A 750 2.84 7.34 -15.76
CA GLY A 750 2.74 7.73 -17.16
C GLY A 750 4.04 8.30 -17.76
N GLY A 751 4.04 8.45 -19.11
CA GLY A 751 5.24 8.80 -19.87
C GLY A 751 5.81 10.20 -19.54
N LYS A 752 4.96 11.18 -19.26
CA LYS A 752 5.37 12.54 -18.91
C LYS A 752 6.23 12.57 -17.63
N TRP A 753 5.81 11.83 -16.60
CA TRP A 753 6.53 11.72 -15.34
C TRP A 753 7.82 10.91 -15.46
N ALA A 754 7.84 9.87 -16.30
CA ALA A 754 9.07 9.13 -16.59
C ALA A 754 10.14 10.02 -17.25
N ALA A 755 9.76 10.82 -18.24
CA ALA A 755 10.67 11.80 -18.86
C ALA A 755 11.16 12.85 -17.84
N TYR A 756 10.26 13.33 -16.99
CA TYR A 756 10.59 14.29 -15.93
C TYR A 756 11.62 13.73 -14.93
N VAL A 757 11.46 12.46 -14.50
CA VAL A 757 12.44 11.78 -13.63
C VAL A 757 13.82 11.75 -14.29
N VAL A 758 13.90 11.34 -15.55
CA VAL A 758 15.19 11.25 -16.28
C VAL A 758 15.87 12.61 -16.34
N VAL A 759 15.15 13.65 -16.76
CA VAL A 759 15.70 15.00 -16.91
C VAL A 759 16.17 15.56 -15.57
N ILE A 760 15.31 15.50 -14.54
CA ILE A 760 15.66 16.04 -13.22
C ILE A 760 16.87 15.31 -12.63
N GLN A 761 16.91 14.00 -12.71
CA GLN A 761 18.02 13.24 -12.14
C GLN A 761 19.33 13.53 -12.88
N CYS A 762 19.33 13.64 -14.19
CA CYS A 762 20.53 14.06 -14.94
C CYS A 762 21.01 15.45 -14.54
N VAL A 763 20.10 16.42 -14.39
CA VAL A 763 20.44 17.78 -13.98
C VAL A 763 21.00 17.81 -12.55
N VAL A 764 20.34 17.14 -11.62
CA VAL A 764 20.79 17.06 -10.21
C VAL A 764 22.12 16.35 -10.10
N ALA A 765 22.31 15.25 -10.85
CA ALA A 765 23.57 14.52 -10.88
C ALA A 765 24.72 15.39 -11.40
N TRP A 766 24.48 16.16 -12.46
CA TRP A 766 25.47 17.05 -13.04
C TRP A 766 25.88 18.15 -12.07
N ILE A 767 24.90 18.81 -11.41
CA ILE A 767 25.15 19.86 -10.42
C ILE A 767 25.90 19.29 -9.20
N ALA A 768 25.46 18.16 -8.67
CA ALA A 768 26.08 17.54 -7.51
C ALA A 768 27.51 17.06 -7.81
N ALA A 769 27.75 16.50 -9.00
CA ALA A 769 29.07 16.09 -9.44
C ALA A 769 30.01 17.30 -9.61
N LEU A 770 29.50 18.42 -10.16
CA LEU A 770 30.28 19.68 -10.29
C LEU A 770 30.70 20.20 -8.91
N ILE A 771 29.74 20.29 -7.98
CA ILE A 771 30.01 20.71 -6.60
C ILE A 771 31.06 19.80 -5.96
N THR A 772 30.93 18.49 -6.14
CA THR A 772 31.88 17.51 -5.60
C THR A 772 33.27 17.68 -6.21
N TYR A 773 33.35 17.91 -7.53
CA TYR A 773 34.62 18.15 -8.20
C TYR A 773 35.34 19.40 -7.67
N ILE A 774 34.59 20.49 -7.49
CA ILE A 774 35.13 21.75 -6.94
C ILE A 774 35.63 21.55 -5.51
N ILE A 775 34.83 20.92 -4.65
CA ILE A 775 35.20 20.67 -3.24
C ILE A 775 36.41 19.75 -3.18
N ALA A 776 36.42 18.65 -3.90
CA ALA A 776 37.53 17.68 -3.92
C ALA A 776 38.81 18.24 -4.58
N GLY A 777 38.69 19.27 -5.42
CA GLY A 777 39.83 19.96 -6.00
C GLY A 777 40.44 21.03 -5.08
N ILE A 778 39.73 21.47 -4.03
CA ILE A 778 40.21 22.41 -3.01
C ILE A 778 40.90 21.67 -1.86
N LEU A 779 40.42 20.45 -1.54
CA LEU A 779 40.98 19.57 -0.53
C LEU A 779 42.22 18.80 -1.03
#